data_d74e83289ab88f1fd75f65981f249a94
#
_entry.id   d74e83289ab88f1fd75f65981f249a94
#
_cell.length_a   1.000
_cell.length_b   1.000
_cell.length_c   1.000
_cell.angle_alpha   90.00
_cell.angle_beta   90.00
_cell.angle_gamma   90.00
#
_symmetry.space_group_name_H-M   'P 1'
#
loop_
_entity.id
_entity.type
_entity.pdbx_description
1 polymer ?
#
loop_
_entity_poly.entity_id
_entity_poly.type
_entity_poly.pdbx_seq_one_letter_code
_entity_poly.pdbx_strand_id
1 'polypeptide(L)'
;MNPRKLFIAALLLAGVAAFFALDLGRYFSLAFIKDSQASFTALFNERPVLVTLVFFAVYVGVAALSLPGAAILTLAGGAGFGLVWGTVVVSFAATIGATLAMLAARYLLRDAIQARFGRRLDEVNKGIEREGAFYLFSLRLIPVVPFFAINLLMGLTRIRTWTYFWVSQLGMFAGTVAYVNAGTQIAKIDSLQSILSPGLIGSFVLLGLLPLAVSKVLGFFKRRKVYARWKSVRPLSFDRNLVVIGAGAGGLVSAYIAAVVKAKVTLVEVHKMGGDCLNYGCVPSKALIRSARLAHQMRHGANYGLSNATPDFSFKVVMQRVQDVIRAIAPHDSVKRYTGLGVEVLQGHARIVNPWTVEIALNGGGTQRLTTRSIVIAAGARPFVPPLPGLDDVGYVTSDTLWDAFAQFDAVPRRLVVLGGGPIGCELAQAFARLGAAVTQVEMAPRLLGREDEEVSELAREALAADGVQVLTSHQALRCENVGGVKTLWMAHEGIETRIEFDQLICAVGRAARLTGYGLEELGISTQRTVPTNDYLQTIYPNIYAAGDVAGPYQLTHVAAHQAWYAAVNALFGEFRLFKADYSVIPWTTFIDPEVARVGLNEQEAQEKGVACDVTKYGIDDLDRAIADSEARGFVKVLTVPGKDRILGVTIVGTHAGDLLAEYVLAMRHGLGLNKILSTIHTYPTLSEANKYAAGEWKRAHQPKRLLEWVRKYHEWKRT
;
A
#
# COMPACT_ATOMS: atom_id res chain seq x y z
N MET A 1 -33.78 -12.12 -20.87
CA MET A 1 -32.70 -12.05 -21.90
C MET A 1 -33.29 -11.89 -23.29
N ASN A 2 -32.74 -11.03 -24.13
CA ASN A 2 -33.23 -10.83 -25.50
C ASN A 2 -33.02 -12.15 -26.29
N PRO A 3 -34.00 -12.64 -27.10
CA PRO A 3 -33.92 -13.92 -27.84
C PRO A 3 -32.65 -14.05 -28.71
N ARG A 4 -32.15 -12.92 -29.25
CA ARG A 4 -30.88 -12.90 -29.99
C ARG A 4 -29.65 -13.20 -29.11
N LYS A 5 -29.64 -12.71 -27.86
CA LYS A 5 -28.55 -13.06 -26.92
C LYS A 5 -28.58 -14.52 -26.52
N LEU A 6 -29.79 -15.09 -26.38
CA LEU A 6 -29.97 -16.50 -26.05
C LEU A 6 -29.50 -17.40 -27.20
N PHE A 7 -29.82 -17.05 -28.45
CA PHE A 7 -29.38 -17.79 -29.64
C PHE A 7 -27.85 -17.80 -29.78
N ILE A 8 -27.19 -16.65 -29.62
CA ILE A 8 -25.73 -16.57 -29.71
C ILE A 8 -25.07 -17.35 -28.56
N ALA A 9 -25.60 -17.26 -27.34
CA ALA A 9 -25.10 -18.02 -26.20
C ALA A 9 -25.27 -19.53 -26.42
N ALA A 10 -26.41 -19.97 -26.94
CA ALA A 10 -26.67 -21.37 -27.27
C ALA A 10 -25.71 -21.88 -28.36
N LEU A 11 -25.45 -21.09 -29.40
CA LEU A 11 -24.52 -21.43 -30.46
C LEU A 11 -23.08 -21.59 -29.94
N LEU A 12 -22.61 -20.67 -29.07
CA LEU A 12 -21.28 -20.75 -28.47
C LEU A 12 -21.16 -21.95 -27.54
N LEU A 13 -22.18 -22.20 -26.71
CA LEU A 13 -22.22 -23.37 -25.81
C LEU A 13 -22.27 -24.69 -26.61
N ALA A 14 -23.03 -24.74 -27.70
CA ALA A 14 -23.08 -25.90 -28.58
C ALA A 14 -21.70 -26.15 -29.22
N GLY A 15 -20.99 -25.10 -29.65
CA GLY A 15 -19.63 -25.22 -30.21
C GLY A 15 -18.63 -25.75 -29.19
N VAL A 16 -18.68 -25.25 -27.96
CA VAL A 16 -17.84 -25.74 -26.85
C VAL A 16 -18.20 -27.19 -26.48
N ALA A 17 -19.50 -27.52 -26.39
CA ALA A 17 -19.96 -28.86 -26.09
C ALA A 17 -19.55 -29.86 -27.17
N ALA A 18 -19.68 -29.48 -28.45
CA ALA A 18 -19.25 -30.30 -29.59
C ALA A 18 -17.73 -30.57 -29.56
N PHE A 19 -16.91 -29.56 -29.17
CA PHE A 19 -15.46 -29.73 -29.03
C PHE A 19 -15.11 -30.83 -28.04
N PHE A 20 -15.75 -30.84 -26.86
CA PHE A 20 -15.50 -31.84 -25.83
C PHE A 20 -16.21 -33.19 -26.13
N ALA A 21 -17.46 -33.17 -26.62
CA ALA A 21 -18.22 -34.39 -26.89
C ALA A 21 -17.63 -35.22 -28.02
N LEU A 22 -17.04 -34.57 -29.03
CA LEU A 22 -16.38 -35.23 -30.18
C LEU A 22 -14.88 -35.46 -29.94
N ASP A 23 -14.41 -35.20 -28.71
CA ASP A 23 -12.98 -35.33 -28.33
C ASP A 23 -12.02 -34.69 -29.36
N LEU A 24 -12.40 -33.49 -29.83
CA LEU A 24 -11.59 -32.78 -30.82
C LEU A 24 -10.23 -32.35 -30.25
N GLY A 25 -10.09 -32.36 -28.94
CA GLY A 25 -8.82 -32.06 -28.23
C GLY A 25 -7.66 -32.96 -28.66
N ARG A 26 -7.92 -34.22 -29.06
CA ARG A 26 -6.88 -35.15 -29.52
C ARG A 26 -6.15 -34.67 -30.77
N TYR A 27 -6.82 -33.90 -31.63
CA TYR A 27 -6.24 -33.33 -32.86
C TYR A 27 -5.33 -32.12 -32.56
N PHE A 28 -5.41 -31.57 -31.35
CA PHE A 28 -4.57 -30.46 -30.87
C PHE A 28 -3.44 -30.97 -29.98
N SER A 29 -2.79 -32.07 -30.38
CA SER A 29 -1.60 -32.61 -29.69
C SER A 29 -0.37 -32.49 -30.59
N LEU A 30 0.79 -32.31 -29.96
CA LEU A 30 2.07 -32.21 -30.66
C LEU A 30 2.37 -33.50 -31.47
N ALA A 31 1.98 -34.66 -30.92
CA ALA A 31 2.13 -35.97 -31.55
C ALA A 31 1.30 -36.02 -32.85
N PHE A 32 0.02 -35.64 -32.82
CA PHE A 32 -0.84 -35.65 -34.00
C PHE A 32 -0.33 -34.72 -35.11
N ILE A 33 0.19 -33.52 -34.74
CA ILE A 33 0.76 -32.58 -35.72
C ILE A 33 1.94 -33.20 -36.43
N LYS A 34 2.79 -33.92 -35.70
CA LYS A 34 4.00 -34.55 -36.21
C LYS A 34 3.64 -35.72 -37.17
N ASP A 35 2.71 -36.58 -36.76
CA ASP A 35 2.27 -37.73 -37.55
C ASP A 35 1.52 -37.31 -38.83
N SER A 36 0.79 -36.17 -38.77
CA SER A 36 0.01 -35.65 -39.89
C SER A 36 0.78 -34.71 -40.81
N GLN A 37 2.03 -34.35 -40.51
CA GLN A 37 2.79 -33.35 -41.26
C GLN A 37 3.00 -33.69 -42.72
N ALA A 38 3.38 -34.92 -43.03
CA ALA A 38 3.61 -35.36 -44.39
C ALA A 38 2.30 -35.29 -45.25
N SER A 39 1.20 -35.76 -44.67
CA SER A 39 -0.12 -35.69 -45.31
C SER A 39 -0.61 -34.24 -45.49
N PHE A 40 -0.36 -33.37 -44.53
CA PHE A 40 -0.69 -31.96 -44.60
C PHE A 40 0.11 -31.25 -45.70
N THR A 41 1.42 -31.51 -45.78
CA THR A 41 2.29 -30.92 -46.81
C THR A 41 1.89 -31.39 -48.21
N ALA A 42 1.57 -32.66 -48.38
CA ALA A 42 1.09 -33.20 -49.65
C ALA A 42 -0.22 -32.53 -50.09
N LEU A 43 -1.21 -32.43 -49.18
CA LEU A 43 -2.49 -31.79 -49.44
C LEU A 43 -2.36 -30.28 -49.68
N PHE A 44 -1.45 -29.62 -48.99
CA PHE A 44 -1.16 -28.20 -49.21
C PHE A 44 -0.55 -27.95 -50.58
N ASN A 45 0.36 -28.79 -51.05
CA ASN A 45 0.95 -28.68 -52.39
C ASN A 45 -0.08 -28.93 -53.49
N GLU A 46 -1.07 -29.82 -53.27
CA GLU A 46 -2.11 -30.12 -54.21
C GLU A 46 -3.21 -29.04 -54.25
N ARG A 47 -3.61 -28.51 -53.05
CA ARG A 47 -4.75 -27.57 -52.90
C ARG A 47 -4.44 -26.43 -51.89
N PRO A 48 -3.45 -25.54 -52.20
CA PRO A 48 -2.94 -24.58 -51.23
C PRO A 48 -3.99 -23.60 -50.69
N VAL A 49 -4.89 -23.14 -51.56
CA VAL A 49 -5.93 -22.18 -51.14
C VAL A 49 -6.94 -22.83 -50.20
N LEU A 50 -7.41 -24.04 -50.55
CA LEU A 50 -8.39 -24.75 -49.72
C LEU A 50 -7.84 -25.07 -48.32
N VAL A 51 -6.62 -25.61 -48.25
CA VAL A 51 -5.97 -25.97 -46.97
C VAL A 51 -5.75 -24.73 -46.12
N THR A 52 -5.31 -23.62 -46.69
CA THR A 52 -5.14 -22.37 -46.03
C THR A 52 -6.47 -21.84 -45.46
N LEU A 53 -7.54 -21.86 -46.25
CA LEU A 53 -8.87 -21.39 -45.82
C LEU A 53 -9.46 -22.25 -44.71
N VAL A 54 -9.34 -23.56 -44.80
CA VAL A 54 -9.83 -24.50 -43.77
C VAL A 54 -9.05 -24.30 -42.48
N PHE A 55 -7.72 -24.24 -42.54
CA PHE A 55 -6.90 -23.98 -41.37
C PHE A 55 -7.24 -22.63 -40.71
N PHE A 56 -7.39 -21.59 -41.52
CA PHE A 56 -7.76 -20.26 -41.07
C PHE A 56 -9.12 -20.26 -40.35
N ALA A 57 -10.14 -20.92 -40.95
CA ALA A 57 -11.48 -21.02 -40.37
C ALA A 57 -11.48 -21.78 -39.03
N VAL A 58 -10.76 -22.91 -38.97
CA VAL A 58 -10.59 -23.69 -37.73
C VAL A 58 -9.90 -22.85 -36.64
N TYR A 59 -8.81 -22.16 -36.99
CA TYR A 59 -8.09 -21.30 -36.05
C TYR A 59 -8.98 -20.19 -35.53
N VAL A 60 -9.69 -19.47 -36.41
CA VAL A 60 -10.66 -18.43 -36.03
C VAL A 60 -11.72 -18.99 -35.09
N GLY A 61 -12.26 -20.16 -35.35
CA GLY A 61 -13.26 -20.83 -34.54
C GLY A 61 -12.73 -21.14 -33.11
N VAL A 62 -11.56 -21.76 -33.04
CA VAL A 62 -10.92 -22.11 -31.75
C VAL A 62 -10.62 -20.84 -30.91
N ALA A 63 -10.10 -19.81 -31.57
CA ALA A 63 -9.78 -18.55 -30.88
C ALA A 63 -11.05 -17.78 -30.49
N ALA A 64 -12.10 -17.76 -31.30
CA ALA A 64 -13.38 -17.09 -31.01
C ALA A 64 -14.14 -17.77 -29.87
N LEU A 65 -14.10 -19.09 -29.79
CA LEU A 65 -14.68 -19.88 -28.70
C LEU A 65 -13.79 -19.90 -27.44
N SER A 66 -12.60 -19.27 -27.51
CA SER A 66 -11.61 -19.25 -26.40
C SER A 66 -11.22 -20.65 -25.92
N LEU A 67 -11.16 -21.63 -26.84
CA LEU A 67 -10.79 -23.01 -26.53
C LEU A 67 -9.29 -23.16 -26.29
N PRO A 68 -8.86 -24.08 -25.42
CA PRO A 68 -7.45 -24.42 -25.29
C PRO A 68 -6.95 -25.07 -26.58
N GLY A 69 -5.82 -24.59 -27.13
CA GLY A 69 -5.26 -25.14 -28.39
C GLY A 69 -4.72 -24.11 -29.37
N ALA A 70 -5.00 -22.82 -29.18
CA ALA A 70 -4.52 -21.77 -30.08
C ALA A 70 -2.98 -21.74 -30.22
N ALA A 71 -2.24 -21.99 -29.12
CA ALA A 71 -0.78 -22.08 -29.15
C ALA A 71 -0.31 -23.29 -30.02
N ILE A 72 -0.98 -24.43 -29.87
CA ILE A 72 -0.67 -25.65 -30.64
C ILE A 72 -0.98 -25.42 -32.12
N LEU A 73 -2.11 -24.79 -32.47
CA LEU A 73 -2.41 -24.40 -33.83
C LEU A 73 -1.40 -23.42 -34.40
N THR A 74 -0.85 -22.51 -33.58
CA THR A 74 0.22 -21.63 -34.04
C THR A 74 1.49 -22.40 -34.42
N LEU A 75 1.88 -23.38 -33.59
CA LEU A 75 2.97 -24.30 -33.91
C LEU A 75 2.68 -25.13 -35.17
N ALA A 76 1.46 -25.66 -35.30
CA ALA A 76 1.02 -26.40 -36.46
C ALA A 76 1.06 -25.56 -37.76
N GLY A 77 0.64 -24.29 -37.65
CA GLY A 77 0.73 -23.34 -38.76
C GLY A 77 2.19 -23.11 -39.20
N GLY A 78 3.11 -23.05 -38.24
CA GLY A 78 4.54 -22.98 -38.52
C GLY A 78 5.08 -24.28 -39.19
N ALA A 79 4.71 -25.43 -38.66
CA ALA A 79 5.13 -26.73 -39.15
C ALA A 79 4.63 -27.00 -40.58
N GLY A 80 3.37 -26.62 -40.89
CA GLY A 80 2.75 -26.91 -42.18
C GLY A 80 2.97 -25.86 -43.26
N PHE A 81 2.91 -24.58 -42.89
CA PHE A 81 3.01 -23.46 -43.88
C PHE A 81 4.38 -22.78 -43.95
N GLY A 82 5.28 -23.14 -43.04
CA GLY A 82 6.56 -22.47 -42.90
C GLY A 82 6.47 -21.09 -42.22
N LEU A 83 7.60 -20.40 -42.11
CA LEU A 83 7.69 -19.17 -41.30
C LEU A 83 6.84 -18.02 -41.87
N VAL A 84 7.02 -17.68 -43.14
CA VAL A 84 6.42 -16.48 -43.72
C VAL A 84 4.91 -16.63 -43.88
N TRP A 85 4.45 -17.65 -44.60
CA TRP A 85 3.03 -17.87 -44.88
C TRP A 85 2.27 -18.24 -43.60
N GLY A 86 2.86 -19.11 -42.77
CA GLY A 86 2.31 -19.45 -41.46
C GLY A 86 2.13 -18.22 -40.55
N THR A 87 3.08 -17.31 -40.53
CA THR A 87 2.95 -16.06 -39.74
C THR A 87 1.79 -15.20 -40.26
N VAL A 88 1.63 -15.02 -41.54
CA VAL A 88 0.52 -14.24 -42.11
C VAL A 88 -0.81 -14.87 -41.77
N VAL A 89 -0.98 -16.14 -42.06
CA VAL A 89 -2.25 -16.88 -41.83
C VAL A 89 -2.62 -16.88 -40.35
N VAL A 90 -1.70 -17.28 -39.50
CA VAL A 90 -1.93 -17.37 -38.03
C VAL A 90 -2.19 -16.01 -37.41
N SER A 91 -1.42 -14.97 -37.79
CA SER A 91 -1.55 -13.63 -37.22
C SER A 91 -2.95 -13.04 -37.48
N PHE A 92 -3.47 -13.14 -38.69
CA PHE A 92 -4.81 -12.68 -39.01
C PHE A 92 -5.90 -13.56 -38.42
N ALA A 93 -5.74 -14.88 -38.44
CA ALA A 93 -6.70 -15.80 -37.85
C ALA A 93 -6.84 -15.60 -36.33
N ALA A 94 -5.69 -15.44 -35.62
CA ALA A 94 -5.68 -15.16 -34.19
C ALA A 94 -6.35 -13.83 -33.85
N THR A 95 -6.11 -12.79 -34.65
CA THR A 95 -6.68 -11.45 -34.38
C THR A 95 -8.18 -11.41 -34.67
N ILE A 96 -8.62 -12.03 -35.74
CA ILE A 96 -10.06 -12.14 -36.05
C ILE A 96 -10.76 -12.94 -34.97
N GLY A 97 -10.22 -14.11 -34.60
CA GLY A 97 -10.79 -14.94 -33.53
C GLY A 97 -10.85 -14.20 -32.19
N ALA A 98 -9.78 -13.51 -31.81
CA ALA A 98 -9.74 -12.66 -30.60
C ALA A 98 -10.80 -11.55 -30.64
N THR A 99 -11.01 -10.94 -31.82
CA THR A 99 -12.01 -9.88 -32.02
C THR A 99 -13.44 -10.43 -31.87
N LEU A 100 -13.70 -11.60 -32.43
CA LEU A 100 -14.99 -12.27 -32.28
C LEU A 100 -15.26 -12.68 -30.83
N ALA A 101 -14.24 -13.20 -30.10
CA ALA A 101 -14.34 -13.50 -28.67
C ALA A 101 -14.64 -12.25 -27.85
N MET A 102 -13.98 -11.14 -28.13
CA MET A 102 -14.21 -9.84 -27.50
C MET A 102 -15.64 -9.32 -27.77
N LEU A 103 -16.12 -9.43 -29.00
CA LEU A 103 -17.49 -9.01 -29.35
C LEU A 103 -18.54 -9.91 -28.69
N ALA A 104 -18.31 -11.23 -28.63
CA ALA A 104 -19.18 -12.15 -27.91
C ALA A 104 -19.28 -11.81 -26.43
N ALA A 105 -18.14 -11.56 -25.78
CA ALA A 105 -18.08 -11.12 -24.40
C ALA A 105 -18.82 -9.78 -24.18
N ARG A 106 -18.64 -8.81 -25.06
CA ARG A 106 -19.31 -7.51 -25.04
C ARG A 106 -20.82 -7.63 -25.13
N TYR A 107 -21.29 -8.48 -26.03
CA TYR A 107 -22.72 -8.63 -26.30
C TYR A 107 -23.43 -9.44 -25.22
N LEU A 108 -22.80 -10.50 -24.71
CA LEU A 108 -23.44 -11.45 -23.80
C LEU A 108 -23.24 -11.14 -22.33
N LEU A 109 -22.03 -10.72 -21.92
CA LEU A 109 -21.60 -10.74 -20.51
C LEU A 109 -21.49 -9.37 -19.87
N ARG A 110 -21.45 -8.28 -20.65
CA ARG A 110 -21.17 -6.94 -20.14
C ARG A 110 -22.10 -6.52 -19.00
N ASP A 111 -23.41 -6.66 -19.22
CA ASP A 111 -24.41 -6.18 -18.24
C ASP A 111 -24.37 -6.99 -16.93
N ALA A 112 -24.18 -8.32 -17.05
CA ALA A 112 -24.12 -9.21 -15.88
C ALA A 112 -22.84 -9.03 -15.03
N ILE A 113 -21.70 -8.82 -15.69
CA ILE A 113 -20.41 -8.67 -15.01
C ILE A 113 -20.24 -7.25 -14.44
N GLN A 114 -20.77 -6.24 -15.11
CA GLN A 114 -20.74 -4.87 -14.63
C GLN A 114 -21.51 -4.73 -13.30
N ALA A 115 -22.61 -5.45 -13.14
CA ALA A 115 -23.37 -5.49 -11.89
C ALA A 115 -22.59 -6.16 -10.73
N ARG A 116 -21.73 -7.14 -11.02
CA ARG A 116 -21.04 -7.94 -9.99
C ARG A 116 -19.59 -7.51 -9.70
N PHE A 117 -18.90 -6.93 -10.67
CA PHE A 117 -17.46 -6.63 -10.62
C PHE A 117 -17.11 -5.18 -11.03
N GLY A 118 -18.05 -4.25 -10.97
CA GLY A 118 -17.92 -2.88 -11.47
C GLY A 118 -16.63 -2.16 -11.02
N ARG A 119 -16.24 -2.25 -9.74
CA ARG A 119 -15.02 -1.62 -9.23
C ARG A 119 -13.72 -2.10 -9.91
N ARG A 120 -13.59 -3.38 -10.22
CA ARG A 120 -12.38 -3.92 -10.90
C ARG A 120 -12.35 -3.53 -12.37
N LEU A 121 -13.52 -3.39 -12.99
CA LEU A 121 -13.64 -2.89 -14.37
C LEU A 121 -13.31 -1.40 -14.47
N ASP A 122 -13.56 -0.62 -13.45
CA ASP A 122 -13.20 0.80 -13.41
C ASP A 122 -11.70 1.03 -13.43
N GLU A 123 -10.90 0.15 -12.80
CA GLU A 123 -9.44 0.23 -12.88
C GLU A 123 -8.92 -0.04 -14.30
N VAL A 124 -9.50 -1.02 -14.99
CA VAL A 124 -9.16 -1.33 -16.38
C VAL A 124 -9.61 -0.20 -17.32
N ASN A 125 -10.80 0.36 -17.09
CA ASN A 125 -11.30 1.49 -17.87
C ASN A 125 -10.43 2.75 -17.65
N LYS A 126 -10.02 3.05 -16.41
CA LYS A 126 -9.08 4.13 -16.11
C LYS A 126 -7.72 3.94 -16.81
N GLY A 127 -7.22 2.68 -16.88
CA GLY A 127 -6.03 2.35 -17.65
C GLY A 127 -6.19 2.65 -19.14
N ILE A 128 -7.34 2.31 -19.72
CA ILE A 128 -7.65 2.58 -21.14
C ILE A 128 -7.87 4.09 -21.37
N GLU A 129 -8.55 4.78 -20.47
CA GLU A 129 -8.75 6.24 -20.57
C GLU A 129 -7.43 7.01 -20.46
N ARG A 130 -6.52 6.56 -19.59
CA ARG A 130 -5.22 7.19 -19.37
C ARG A 130 -4.19 6.88 -20.45
N GLU A 131 -4.10 5.63 -20.90
CA GLU A 131 -3.05 5.15 -21.83
C GLU A 131 -3.59 4.77 -23.21
N GLY A 132 -4.91 4.76 -23.39
CA GLY A 132 -5.58 4.49 -24.68
C GLY A 132 -5.24 3.14 -25.26
N ALA A 133 -5.01 3.10 -26.58
CA ALA A 133 -4.64 1.88 -27.33
C ALA A 133 -3.34 1.23 -26.83
N PHE A 134 -2.44 2.02 -26.21
CA PHE A 134 -1.15 1.55 -25.72
C PHE A 134 -1.29 0.61 -24.50
N TYR A 135 -2.33 0.75 -23.70
CA TYR A 135 -2.62 -0.19 -22.62
C TYR A 135 -2.91 -1.60 -23.14
N LEU A 136 -3.79 -1.74 -24.16
CA LEU A 136 -4.05 -3.02 -24.80
C LEU A 136 -2.78 -3.57 -25.48
N PHE A 137 -2.03 -2.72 -26.17
CA PHE A 137 -0.78 -3.12 -26.81
C PHE A 137 0.20 -3.73 -25.81
N SER A 138 0.37 -3.10 -24.66
CA SER A 138 1.23 -3.58 -23.56
C SER A 138 0.75 -4.94 -23.03
N LEU A 139 -0.57 -5.12 -22.83
CA LEU A 139 -1.14 -6.39 -22.39
C LEU A 139 -0.94 -7.53 -23.40
N ARG A 140 -0.97 -7.22 -24.71
CA ARG A 140 -0.74 -8.20 -25.77
C ARG A 140 0.72 -8.63 -25.89
N LEU A 141 1.64 -7.74 -25.58
CA LEU A 141 3.08 -8.01 -25.65
C LEU A 141 3.60 -8.80 -24.44
N ILE A 142 2.92 -8.72 -23.29
CA ILE A 142 3.33 -9.38 -22.06
C ILE A 142 2.50 -10.67 -21.88
N PRO A 143 3.07 -11.87 -22.06
CA PRO A 143 2.31 -13.13 -22.01
C PRO A 143 2.02 -13.59 -20.56
N VAL A 144 1.83 -12.67 -19.62
CA VAL A 144 1.47 -12.96 -18.21
C VAL A 144 -0.04 -13.21 -18.08
N VAL A 145 -0.83 -12.51 -18.91
CA VAL A 145 -2.28 -12.66 -18.90
C VAL A 145 -2.69 -13.62 -20.01
N PRO A 146 -3.45 -14.68 -19.70
CA PRO A 146 -3.92 -15.63 -20.71
C PRO A 146 -4.67 -14.93 -21.84
N PHE A 147 -4.45 -15.38 -23.08
CA PHE A 147 -5.03 -14.82 -24.31
C PHE A 147 -6.56 -14.61 -24.21
N PHE A 148 -7.28 -15.62 -23.72
CA PHE A 148 -8.74 -15.56 -23.57
C PHE A 148 -9.18 -14.51 -22.54
N ALA A 149 -8.41 -14.33 -21.47
CA ALA A 149 -8.73 -13.36 -20.41
C ALA A 149 -8.65 -11.92 -20.93
N ILE A 150 -7.66 -11.60 -21.78
CA ILE A 150 -7.56 -10.29 -22.42
C ILE A 150 -8.78 -10.05 -23.34
N ASN A 151 -9.19 -11.03 -24.12
CA ASN A 151 -10.34 -10.92 -25.02
C ASN A 151 -11.63 -10.64 -24.23
N LEU A 152 -11.85 -11.40 -23.16
CA LEU A 152 -13.01 -11.25 -22.27
C LEU A 152 -13.02 -9.86 -21.60
N LEU A 153 -11.91 -9.49 -20.95
CA LEU A 153 -11.77 -8.21 -20.25
C LEU A 153 -11.99 -7.01 -21.18
N MET A 154 -11.39 -7.02 -22.37
CA MET A 154 -11.55 -5.94 -23.32
C MET A 154 -12.96 -5.85 -23.89
N GLY A 155 -13.70 -6.97 -23.97
CA GLY A 155 -15.12 -6.99 -24.30
C GLY A 155 -15.99 -6.21 -23.32
N LEU A 156 -15.60 -6.18 -22.06
CA LEU A 156 -16.30 -5.47 -20.97
C LEU A 156 -15.98 -3.96 -20.92
N THR A 157 -14.97 -3.52 -21.67
CA THR A 157 -14.51 -2.12 -21.71
C THR A 157 -15.16 -1.32 -22.84
N ARG A 158 -14.92 0.00 -22.88
CA ARG A 158 -15.40 0.91 -23.93
C ARG A 158 -14.50 1.00 -25.16
N ILE A 159 -13.49 0.12 -25.30
CA ILE A 159 -12.55 0.15 -26.44
C ILE A 159 -13.29 -0.05 -27.77
N ARG A 160 -12.94 0.74 -28.79
CA ARG A 160 -13.51 0.58 -30.14
C ARG A 160 -13.03 -0.71 -30.79
N THR A 161 -13.91 -1.47 -31.47
CA THR A 161 -13.58 -2.75 -32.10
C THR A 161 -12.43 -2.64 -33.11
N TRP A 162 -12.39 -1.58 -33.90
CA TRP A 162 -11.31 -1.33 -34.85
C TRP A 162 -9.96 -1.06 -34.19
N THR A 163 -9.96 -0.28 -33.09
CA THR A 163 -8.77 -0.07 -32.27
C THR A 163 -8.28 -1.38 -31.65
N TYR A 164 -9.22 -2.19 -31.12
CA TYR A 164 -8.90 -3.50 -30.56
C TYR A 164 -8.26 -4.42 -31.62
N PHE A 165 -8.82 -4.49 -32.83
CA PHE A 165 -8.32 -5.31 -33.90
C PHE A 165 -6.85 -4.96 -34.26
N TRP A 166 -6.60 -3.72 -34.66
CA TRP A 166 -5.25 -3.33 -35.12
C TRP A 166 -4.21 -3.34 -33.99
N VAL A 167 -4.59 -2.94 -32.80
CA VAL A 167 -3.68 -3.00 -31.64
C VAL A 167 -3.37 -4.45 -31.26
N SER A 168 -4.34 -5.35 -31.35
CA SER A 168 -4.10 -6.78 -31.11
C SER A 168 -3.25 -7.39 -32.24
N GLN A 169 -3.50 -7.03 -33.50
CA GLN A 169 -2.70 -7.48 -34.65
C GLN A 169 -1.22 -7.13 -34.47
N LEU A 170 -0.92 -5.87 -34.14
CA LEU A 170 0.45 -5.42 -33.92
C LEU A 170 1.06 -5.97 -32.63
N GLY A 171 0.28 -6.03 -31.56
CA GLY A 171 0.74 -6.49 -30.26
C GLY A 171 1.03 -7.99 -30.17
N MET A 172 0.29 -8.82 -30.91
CA MET A 172 0.50 -10.26 -30.96
C MET A 172 1.54 -10.67 -32.03
N PHE A 173 1.86 -9.81 -32.99
CA PHE A 173 2.68 -10.16 -34.16
C PHE A 173 4.04 -10.77 -33.78
N ALA A 174 4.79 -10.12 -32.87
CA ALA A 174 6.10 -10.59 -32.45
C ALA A 174 6.03 -11.98 -31.77
N GLY A 175 5.01 -12.19 -30.92
CA GLY A 175 4.75 -13.49 -30.31
C GLY A 175 4.37 -14.54 -31.37
N THR A 176 3.51 -14.20 -32.34
CA THR A 176 3.12 -15.07 -33.43
C THR A 176 4.32 -15.54 -34.25
N VAL A 177 5.21 -14.60 -34.63
CA VAL A 177 6.46 -14.93 -35.36
C VAL A 177 7.30 -15.94 -34.55
N ALA A 178 7.47 -15.71 -33.25
CA ALA A 178 8.29 -16.58 -32.39
C ALA A 178 7.67 -18.00 -32.27
N TYR A 179 6.35 -18.11 -32.08
CA TYR A 179 5.66 -19.41 -32.02
C TYR A 179 5.62 -20.12 -33.35
N VAL A 180 5.36 -19.42 -34.46
CA VAL A 180 5.40 -19.99 -35.80
C VAL A 180 6.81 -20.49 -36.14
N ASN A 181 7.86 -19.72 -35.80
CA ASN A 181 9.24 -20.16 -35.96
C ASN A 181 9.55 -21.41 -35.13
N ALA A 182 9.11 -21.46 -33.86
CA ALA A 182 9.24 -22.66 -33.06
C ALA A 182 8.55 -23.87 -33.71
N GLY A 183 7.37 -23.67 -34.30
CA GLY A 183 6.66 -24.70 -35.08
C GLY A 183 7.46 -25.21 -36.25
N THR A 184 8.12 -24.35 -37.02
CA THR A 184 9.00 -24.73 -38.14
C THR A 184 10.19 -25.57 -37.71
N GLN A 185 10.73 -25.30 -36.49
CA GLN A 185 11.83 -26.06 -35.94
C GLN A 185 11.39 -27.41 -35.35
N ILE A 186 10.23 -27.46 -34.70
CA ILE A 186 9.63 -28.71 -34.19
C ILE A 186 9.35 -29.69 -35.35
N ALA A 187 8.94 -29.19 -36.48
CA ALA A 187 8.72 -30.00 -37.71
C ALA A 187 9.99 -30.70 -38.22
N LYS A 188 11.19 -30.20 -37.88
CA LYS A 188 12.49 -30.74 -38.31
C LYS A 188 13.10 -31.74 -37.31
N ILE A 189 12.38 -32.05 -36.21
CA ILE A 189 12.89 -32.93 -35.16
C ILE A 189 12.67 -34.38 -35.56
N ASP A 190 13.71 -35.07 -36.08
CA ASP A 190 13.65 -36.47 -36.46
C ASP A 190 14.33 -37.40 -35.42
N SER A 191 15.06 -36.82 -34.43
CA SER A 191 15.76 -37.57 -33.39
C SER A 191 15.89 -36.79 -32.11
N LEU A 192 16.23 -37.48 -30.98
CA LEU A 192 16.53 -36.83 -29.69
C LEU A 192 17.65 -35.81 -29.79
N GLN A 193 18.63 -36.00 -30.68
CA GLN A 193 19.69 -35.02 -30.91
C GLN A 193 19.22 -33.73 -31.56
N SER A 194 18.13 -33.78 -32.37
CA SER A 194 17.55 -32.60 -33.01
C SER A 194 16.86 -31.67 -32.02
N ILE A 195 16.50 -32.15 -30.84
CA ILE A 195 15.93 -31.34 -29.75
C ILE A 195 16.96 -30.28 -29.23
N LEU A 196 18.25 -30.59 -29.31
CA LEU A 196 19.35 -29.70 -28.94
C LEU A 196 19.82 -28.80 -30.09
N SER A 197 19.05 -28.72 -31.18
CA SER A 197 19.42 -27.89 -32.34
C SER A 197 19.49 -26.39 -31.93
N PRO A 198 20.52 -25.65 -32.36
CA PRO A 198 20.64 -24.21 -32.08
C PRO A 198 19.42 -23.39 -32.49
N GLY A 199 18.73 -23.81 -33.56
CA GLY A 199 17.52 -23.15 -34.04
C GLY A 199 16.32 -23.32 -33.09
N LEU A 200 16.13 -24.49 -32.51
CA LEU A 200 15.07 -24.76 -31.57
C LEU A 200 15.33 -24.06 -30.23
N ILE A 201 16.55 -24.22 -29.71
CA ILE A 201 16.97 -23.54 -28.47
C ILE A 201 16.87 -22.01 -28.63
N GLY A 202 17.35 -21.47 -29.76
CA GLY A 202 17.26 -20.05 -30.07
C GLY A 202 15.81 -19.53 -30.12
N SER A 203 14.88 -20.32 -30.67
CA SER A 203 13.44 -19.98 -30.72
C SER A 203 12.82 -19.93 -29.33
N PHE A 204 13.13 -20.88 -28.46
CA PHE A 204 12.62 -20.89 -27.06
C PHE A 204 13.27 -19.80 -26.22
N VAL A 205 14.57 -19.53 -26.40
CA VAL A 205 15.25 -18.39 -25.75
C VAL A 205 14.65 -17.06 -26.19
N LEU A 206 14.39 -16.89 -27.49
CA LEU A 206 13.74 -15.70 -28.03
C LEU A 206 12.33 -15.54 -27.43
N LEU A 207 11.55 -16.62 -27.36
CA LEU A 207 10.23 -16.62 -26.75
C LEU A 207 10.27 -16.22 -25.27
N GLY A 208 11.20 -16.77 -24.51
CA GLY A 208 11.39 -16.47 -23.08
C GLY A 208 11.89 -15.04 -22.83
N LEU A 209 12.74 -14.50 -23.70
CA LEU A 209 13.31 -13.15 -23.55
C LEU A 209 12.41 -12.05 -24.14
N LEU A 210 11.47 -12.40 -25.03
CA LEU A 210 10.59 -11.43 -25.70
C LEU A 210 9.86 -10.50 -24.71
N PRO A 211 9.21 -10.98 -23.63
CA PRO A 211 8.53 -10.12 -22.67
C PRO A 211 9.47 -9.12 -22.00
N LEU A 212 10.69 -9.55 -21.68
CA LEU A 212 11.70 -8.70 -21.06
C LEU A 212 12.19 -7.62 -22.03
N ALA A 213 12.46 -8.00 -23.28
CA ALA A 213 12.87 -7.05 -24.33
C ALA A 213 11.78 -6.01 -24.57
N VAL A 214 10.53 -6.44 -24.71
CA VAL A 214 9.39 -5.58 -24.93
C VAL A 214 9.17 -4.62 -23.76
N SER A 215 9.21 -5.10 -22.52
CA SER A 215 9.05 -4.25 -21.35
C SER A 215 10.11 -3.15 -21.27
N LYS A 216 11.37 -3.47 -21.64
CA LYS A 216 12.47 -2.48 -21.73
C LYS A 216 12.24 -1.47 -22.86
N VAL A 217 11.80 -1.92 -24.03
CA VAL A 217 11.50 -1.04 -25.18
C VAL A 217 10.34 -0.10 -24.85
N LEU A 218 9.25 -0.60 -24.30
CA LEU A 218 8.12 0.22 -23.87
C LEU A 218 8.53 1.24 -22.79
N GLY A 219 9.31 0.79 -21.81
CA GLY A 219 9.90 1.67 -20.79
C GLY A 219 10.77 2.77 -21.38
N PHE A 220 11.56 2.45 -22.41
CA PHE A 220 12.39 3.42 -23.12
C PHE A 220 11.56 4.50 -23.82
N PHE A 221 10.51 4.12 -24.56
CA PHE A 221 9.64 5.08 -25.22
C PHE A 221 8.89 5.97 -24.24
N LYS A 222 8.37 5.39 -23.13
CA LYS A 222 7.69 6.14 -22.06
C LYS A 222 8.64 7.17 -21.42
N ARG A 223 9.87 6.76 -21.08
CA ARG A 223 10.91 7.65 -20.56
C ARG A 223 11.25 8.78 -21.55
N ARG A 224 11.43 8.43 -22.83
CA ARG A 224 11.74 9.43 -23.87
C ARG A 224 10.65 10.50 -24.01
N LYS A 225 9.37 10.10 -23.89
CA LYS A 225 8.24 11.05 -23.95
C LYS A 225 8.24 11.98 -22.74
N VAL A 226 8.44 11.47 -21.53
CA VAL A 226 8.43 12.26 -20.29
C VAL A 226 9.57 13.28 -20.25
N TYR A 227 10.76 12.90 -20.70
CA TYR A 227 11.92 13.80 -20.72
C TYR A 227 12.04 14.67 -21.97
N ALA A 228 11.11 14.58 -22.93
CA ALA A 228 11.24 15.25 -24.22
C ALA A 228 11.46 16.78 -24.10
N ARG A 229 10.68 17.44 -23.21
CA ARG A 229 10.78 18.89 -22.97
C ARG A 229 12.08 19.31 -22.26
N TRP A 230 12.76 18.36 -21.61
CA TRP A 230 13.95 18.61 -20.80
C TRP A 230 15.26 18.17 -21.48
N LYS A 231 15.17 17.68 -22.72
CA LYS A 231 16.33 17.08 -23.42
C LYS A 231 17.52 18.03 -23.54
N SER A 232 17.29 19.32 -23.76
CA SER A 232 18.34 20.35 -23.94
C SER A 232 19.08 20.70 -22.65
N VAL A 233 18.46 20.45 -21.47
CA VAL A 233 19.02 20.80 -20.15
C VAL A 233 19.56 19.61 -19.39
N ARG A 234 19.55 18.41 -19.99
CA ARG A 234 20.08 17.21 -19.33
C ARG A 234 21.62 17.31 -19.25
N PRO A 235 22.19 17.23 -18.03
CA PRO A 235 23.64 17.24 -17.85
C PRO A 235 24.31 16.03 -18.51
N LEU A 236 25.55 16.24 -18.99
CA LEU A 236 26.41 15.14 -19.49
C LEU A 236 27.04 14.35 -18.31
N SER A 237 27.35 15.06 -17.22
CA SER A 237 27.85 14.49 -15.95
C SER A 237 27.03 15.04 -14.79
N PHE A 238 27.08 14.39 -13.64
CA PHE A 238 26.30 14.74 -12.48
C PHE A 238 27.21 14.96 -11.26
N ASP A 239 26.89 15.99 -10.47
CA ASP A 239 27.60 16.27 -9.22
C ASP A 239 27.31 15.23 -8.15
N ARG A 240 26.09 14.64 -8.18
CA ARG A 240 25.58 13.70 -7.19
C ARG A 240 24.92 12.48 -7.84
N ASN A 241 24.96 11.35 -7.13
CA ASN A 241 24.14 10.19 -7.44
C ASN A 241 22.70 10.38 -6.94
N LEU A 242 22.56 11.06 -5.79
CA LEU A 242 21.28 11.28 -5.15
C LEU A 242 21.25 12.64 -4.45
N VAL A 243 20.15 13.38 -4.62
CA VAL A 243 19.77 14.51 -3.76
C VAL A 243 18.48 14.12 -3.04
N VAL A 244 18.48 14.31 -1.72
CA VAL A 244 17.34 14.02 -0.86
C VAL A 244 16.82 15.34 -0.28
N ILE A 245 15.53 15.62 -0.44
CA ILE A 245 14.87 16.84 0.01
C ILE A 245 14.03 16.56 1.26
N GLY A 246 14.45 17.10 2.40
CA GLY A 246 13.87 16.91 3.71
C GLY A 246 14.64 15.89 4.57
N ALA A 247 14.94 16.23 5.82
CA ALA A 247 15.67 15.41 6.78
C ALA A 247 14.80 14.85 7.91
N GLY A 248 13.54 14.48 7.60
CA GLY A 248 12.73 13.63 8.45
C GLY A 248 13.08 12.15 8.24
N ALA A 249 12.33 11.22 8.86
CA ALA A 249 12.61 9.78 8.84
C ALA A 249 12.83 9.23 7.41
N GLY A 250 12.02 9.65 6.43
CA GLY A 250 12.17 9.24 5.04
C GLY A 250 13.48 9.72 4.42
N GLY A 251 13.85 10.97 4.65
CA GLY A 251 15.08 11.55 4.08
C GLY A 251 16.34 11.03 4.73
N LEU A 252 16.37 10.95 6.05
CA LEU A 252 17.50 10.43 6.82
C LEU A 252 17.85 8.99 6.40
N VAL A 253 16.84 8.10 6.33
CA VAL A 253 17.07 6.72 5.91
C VAL A 253 17.53 6.64 4.44
N SER A 254 16.93 7.45 3.54
CA SER A 254 17.36 7.49 2.13
C SER A 254 18.82 7.92 1.98
N ALA A 255 19.22 8.97 2.70
CA ALA A 255 20.60 9.48 2.67
C ALA A 255 21.58 8.49 3.29
N TYR A 256 21.22 7.87 4.42
CA TYR A 256 22.01 6.83 5.07
C TYR A 256 22.29 5.66 4.13
N ILE A 257 21.26 5.11 3.49
CA ILE A 257 21.40 3.99 2.53
C ILE A 257 22.34 4.38 1.39
N ALA A 258 22.17 5.58 0.82
CA ALA A 258 23.03 6.05 -0.26
C ALA A 258 24.51 6.15 0.19
N ALA A 259 24.77 6.65 1.38
CA ALA A 259 26.12 6.75 1.93
C ALA A 259 26.75 5.36 2.19
N VAL A 260 25.96 4.42 2.74
CA VAL A 260 26.44 3.04 2.99
C VAL A 260 26.92 2.36 1.72
N VAL A 261 26.20 2.55 0.61
CA VAL A 261 26.58 1.98 -0.70
C VAL A 261 27.57 2.89 -1.47
N LYS A 262 28.19 3.86 -0.77
CA LYS A 262 29.22 4.77 -1.32
C LYS A 262 28.75 5.67 -2.45
N ALA A 263 27.46 5.93 -2.54
CA ALA A 263 26.93 6.91 -3.47
C ALA A 263 27.19 8.34 -2.96
N LYS A 264 27.53 9.26 -3.86
CA LYS A 264 27.69 10.67 -3.52
C LYS A 264 26.30 11.28 -3.31
N VAL A 265 25.95 11.61 -2.09
CA VAL A 265 24.60 12.05 -1.69
C VAL A 265 24.64 13.41 -0.99
N THR A 266 23.66 14.25 -1.31
CA THR A 266 23.37 15.49 -0.59
C THR A 266 21.98 15.41 0.01
N LEU A 267 21.88 15.68 1.33
CA LEU A 267 20.64 15.82 2.08
C LEU A 267 20.38 17.30 2.31
N VAL A 268 19.19 17.79 1.96
CA VAL A 268 18.82 19.19 2.11
C VAL A 268 17.72 19.32 3.15
N GLU A 269 17.92 20.16 4.16
CA GLU A 269 16.93 20.42 5.22
C GLU A 269 16.72 21.92 5.42
N VAL A 270 15.48 22.37 5.44
CA VAL A 270 15.13 23.79 5.56
C VAL A 270 15.06 24.26 7.02
N HIS A 271 14.70 23.37 7.96
CA HIS A 271 14.47 23.70 9.37
C HIS A 271 15.37 22.90 10.33
N LYS A 272 14.83 21.82 10.89
CA LYS A 272 15.48 21.02 11.92
C LYS A 272 15.68 19.59 11.43
N MET A 273 16.88 19.08 11.59
CA MET A 273 17.18 17.67 11.36
C MET A 273 16.29 16.78 12.24
N GLY A 274 15.94 15.56 11.77
CA GLY A 274 15.03 14.64 12.47
C GLY A 274 13.56 14.84 12.10
N GLY A 275 13.21 15.98 11.46
CA GLY A 275 11.85 16.28 11.00
C GLY A 275 10.80 16.27 12.11
N ASP A 276 9.56 15.97 11.74
CA ASP A 276 8.40 16.02 12.65
C ASP A 276 8.52 15.04 13.82
N CYS A 277 8.97 13.82 13.59
CA CYS A 277 9.01 12.78 14.62
C CYS A 277 9.86 13.19 15.82
N LEU A 278 11.08 13.66 15.56
CA LEU A 278 12.00 14.07 16.62
C LEU A 278 11.56 15.37 17.29
N ASN A 279 11.17 16.37 16.50
CA ASN A 279 11.02 17.73 17.00
C ASN A 279 9.61 18.09 17.46
N TYR A 280 8.58 17.45 16.88
CA TYR A 280 7.20 17.91 17.02
C TYR A 280 6.17 16.80 17.29
N GLY A 281 6.49 15.54 16.96
CA GLY A 281 5.54 14.43 16.99
C GLY A 281 5.84 13.40 18.06
N CYS A 282 6.41 12.27 17.62
CA CYS A 282 6.53 11.06 18.43
C CYS A 282 7.37 11.26 19.71
N VAL A 283 8.53 11.91 19.61
CA VAL A 283 9.45 12.06 20.73
C VAL A 283 8.88 12.98 21.82
N PRO A 284 8.49 14.23 21.52
CA PRO A 284 7.95 15.11 22.55
C PRO A 284 6.63 14.61 23.13
N SER A 285 5.71 14.05 22.34
CA SER A 285 4.44 13.54 22.86
C SER A 285 4.63 12.37 23.81
N LYS A 286 5.52 11.40 23.50
CA LYS A 286 5.79 10.25 24.38
C LYS A 286 6.53 10.67 25.63
N ALA A 287 7.40 11.68 25.56
CA ALA A 287 8.00 12.28 26.75
C ALA A 287 6.95 12.91 27.69
N LEU A 288 5.98 13.66 27.14
CA LEU A 288 4.87 14.25 27.89
C LEU A 288 3.96 13.17 28.48
N ILE A 289 3.53 12.19 27.67
CA ILE A 289 2.68 11.07 28.08
C ILE A 289 3.31 10.30 29.25
N ARG A 290 4.63 10.07 29.24
CA ARG A 290 5.32 9.39 30.33
C ARG A 290 5.23 10.16 31.65
N SER A 291 5.40 11.50 31.62
CA SER A 291 5.23 12.34 32.81
C SER A 291 3.79 12.34 33.29
N ALA A 292 2.82 12.44 32.37
CA ALA A 292 1.40 12.42 32.66
C ALA A 292 0.95 11.07 33.27
N ARG A 293 1.48 9.95 32.76
CA ARG A 293 1.22 8.60 33.31
C ARG A 293 1.74 8.46 34.73
N LEU A 294 2.93 8.99 35.02
CA LEU A 294 3.45 8.98 36.39
C LEU A 294 2.57 9.81 37.34
N ALA A 295 2.15 11.01 36.93
CA ALA A 295 1.25 11.84 37.69
C ALA A 295 -0.09 11.17 37.98
N HIS A 296 -0.64 10.43 37.00
CA HIS A 296 -1.83 9.60 37.17
C HIS A 296 -1.59 8.48 38.19
N GLN A 297 -0.50 7.72 38.07
CA GLN A 297 -0.16 6.63 39.01
C GLN A 297 0.00 7.12 40.44
N MET A 298 0.62 8.29 40.66
CA MET A 298 0.75 8.90 41.96
C MET A 298 -0.61 9.20 42.62
N ARG A 299 -1.58 9.70 41.84
CA ARG A 299 -2.96 9.93 42.34
C ARG A 299 -3.71 8.66 42.66
N HIS A 300 -3.31 7.54 42.06
CA HIS A 300 -3.99 6.22 42.17
C HIS A 300 -3.08 5.20 42.87
N GLY A 301 -2.19 5.65 43.79
CA GLY A 301 -1.29 4.77 44.53
C GLY A 301 -2.01 3.64 45.30
N ALA A 302 -3.26 3.87 45.69
CA ALA A 302 -4.09 2.85 46.37
C ALA A 302 -4.25 1.56 45.56
N ASN A 303 -4.23 1.62 44.22
CA ASN A 303 -4.27 0.44 43.36
C ASN A 303 -3.06 -0.49 43.53
N TYR A 304 -1.97 0.05 44.12
CA TYR A 304 -0.71 -0.67 44.36
C TYR A 304 -0.45 -0.87 45.86
N GLY A 305 -1.45 -0.64 46.73
CA GLY A 305 -1.30 -0.74 48.18
C GLY A 305 -0.54 0.45 48.79
N LEU A 306 -0.36 1.54 48.07
CA LEU A 306 0.30 2.76 48.52
C LEU A 306 -0.73 3.87 48.80
N SER A 307 -0.38 4.87 49.59
CA SER A 307 -1.24 6.05 49.73
C SER A 307 -1.27 6.86 48.45
N ASN A 308 -2.47 7.38 48.10
CA ASN A 308 -2.60 8.31 46.98
C ASN A 308 -1.80 9.60 47.32
N ALA A 309 -1.06 10.09 46.34
CA ALA A 309 -0.28 11.32 46.45
C ALA A 309 -0.69 12.33 45.39
N THR A 310 -0.91 13.57 45.77
CA THR A 310 -1.05 14.67 44.80
C THR A 310 0.32 14.98 44.23
N PRO A 311 0.56 14.85 42.91
CA PRO A 311 1.84 15.19 42.33
C PRO A 311 2.07 16.71 42.47
N ASP A 312 3.15 17.10 43.09
CA ASP A 312 3.64 18.46 43.13
C ASP A 312 4.72 18.65 42.05
N PHE A 313 4.48 19.52 41.08
CA PHE A 313 5.40 19.74 39.98
C PHE A 313 5.24 21.13 39.36
N SER A 314 6.31 21.65 38.81
CA SER A 314 6.27 22.79 37.91
C SER A 314 6.03 22.32 36.49
N PHE A 315 5.01 22.86 35.83
CA PHE A 315 4.74 22.55 34.43
C PHE A 315 5.90 22.90 33.49
N LYS A 316 6.59 24.02 33.80
CA LYS A 316 7.80 24.44 33.11
C LYS A 316 8.89 23.36 33.15
N VAL A 317 9.06 22.67 34.29
CA VAL A 317 10.04 21.57 34.44
C VAL A 317 9.60 20.34 33.64
N VAL A 318 8.30 20.04 33.56
CA VAL A 318 7.79 18.98 32.69
C VAL A 318 8.09 19.30 31.24
N MET A 319 7.82 20.51 30.78
CA MET A 319 8.12 20.92 29.39
C MET A 319 9.62 20.98 29.13
N GLN A 320 10.43 21.39 30.11
CA GLN A 320 11.89 21.34 30.03
C GLN A 320 12.39 19.89 29.83
N ARG A 321 11.83 18.92 30.58
CA ARG A 321 12.14 17.51 30.39
C ARG A 321 11.80 17.04 28.96
N VAL A 322 10.69 17.49 28.37
CA VAL A 322 10.35 17.18 26.96
C VAL A 322 11.47 17.67 26.03
N GLN A 323 11.94 18.91 26.24
CA GLN A 323 13.04 19.47 25.45
C GLN A 323 14.36 18.72 25.68
N ASP A 324 14.62 18.27 26.93
CA ASP A 324 15.82 17.48 27.27
C ASP A 324 15.84 16.14 26.56
N VAL A 325 14.67 15.46 26.44
CA VAL A 325 14.54 14.22 25.71
C VAL A 325 14.80 14.44 24.21
N ILE A 326 14.25 15.51 23.62
CA ILE A 326 14.54 15.88 22.23
C ILE A 326 16.05 16.08 22.05
N ARG A 327 16.70 16.86 22.93
CA ARG A 327 18.15 17.14 22.88
C ARG A 327 18.99 15.87 23.04
N ALA A 328 18.56 14.93 23.87
CA ALA A 328 19.26 13.66 24.07
C ALA A 328 19.24 12.77 22.83
N ILE A 329 18.16 12.81 22.04
CA ILE A 329 17.99 12.01 20.81
C ILE A 329 18.55 12.72 19.57
N ALA A 330 18.51 14.05 19.53
CA ALA A 330 18.93 14.86 18.40
C ALA A 330 20.33 14.54 17.81
N PRO A 331 21.35 14.14 18.60
CA PRO A 331 22.64 13.72 18.05
C PRO A 331 22.55 12.58 17.04
N HIS A 332 21.56 11.70 17.17
CA HIS A 332 21.35 10.57 16.25
C HIS A 332 20.92 11.02 14.82
N ASP A 333 20.31 12.19 14.71
CA ASP A 333 19.83 12.76 13.45
C ASP A 333 20.60 14.02 13.04
N SER A 334 21.73 14.31 13.70
CA SER A 334 22.45 15.58 13.55
C SER A 334 23.22 15.69 12.23
N VAL A 335 23.46 16.93 11.80
CA VAL A 335 24.37 17.27 10.68
C VAL A 335 25.72 16.60 10.88
N LYS A 336 26.31 16.70 12.11
CA LYS A 336 27.61 16.11 12.45
C LYS A 336 27.65 14.62 12.18
N ARG A 337 26.61 13.89 12.61
CA ARG A 337 26.54 12.43 12.37
C ARG A 337 26.45 12.10 10.90
N TYR A 338 25.54 12.74 10.15
CA TYR A 338 25.33 12.42 8.73
C TYR A 338 26.56 12.83 7.88
N THR A 339 27.22 13.93 8.21
CA THR A 339 28.49 14.28 7.56
C THR A 339 29.57 13.23 7.85
N GLY A 340 29.65 12.75 9.08
CA GLY A 340 30.55 11.64 9.47
C GLY A 340 30.24 10.31 8.74
N LEU A 341 29.00 10.08 8.32
CA LEU A 341 28.58 8.94 7.49
C LEU A 341 28.90 9.13 6.00
N GLY A 342 29.36 10.28 5.57
CA GLY A 342 29.68 10.61 4.17
C GLY A 342 28.52 11.25 3.41
N VAL A 343 27.50 11.75 4.10
CA VAL A 343 26.42 12.56 3.52
C VAL A 343 26.80 14.03 3.55
N GLU A 344 26.74 14.73 2.44
CA GLU A 344 26.77 16.20 2.45
C GLU A 344 25.42 16.72 2.93
N VAL A 345 25.39 17.48 4.00
CA VAL A 345 24.16 18.07 4.54
C VAL A 345 24.15 19.56 4.27
N LEU A 346 23.14 20.03 3.55
CA LEU A 346 22.92 21.45 3.27
C LEU A 346 21.68 21.95 4.00
N GLN A 347 21.85 22.99 4.81
CA GLN A 347 20.72 23.64 5.45
C GLN A 347 20.20 24.76 4.56
N GLY A 348 19.02 24.57 4.00
CA GLY A 348 18.43 25.49 3.02
C GLY A 348 17.16 24.96 2.38
N HIS A 349 16.54 25.80 1.58
CA HIS A 349 15.33 25.50 0.84
C HIS A 349 15.66 24.96 -0.55
N ALA A 350 15.33 23.68 -0.80
CA ALA A 350 15.56 23.04 -2.11
C ALA A 350 14.40 23.31 -3.06
N ARG A 351 14.73 23.61 -4.35
CA ARG A 351 13.76 23.70 -5.45
C ARG A 351 14.24 22.86 -6.63
N ILE A 352 13.40 22.00 -7.13
CA ILE A 352 13.68 21.17 -8.30
C ILE A 352 13.41 22.01 -9.56
N VAL A 353 14.45 22.39 -10.26
CA VAL A 353 14.37 23.26 -11.47
C VAL A 353 14.04 22.46 -12.72
N ASN A 354 14.60 21.26 -12.82
CA ASN A 354 14.32 20.27 -13.87
C ASN A 354 14.61 18.86 -13.32
N PRO A 355 14.31 17.78 -14.03
CA PRO A 355 14.44 16.42 -13.49
C PRO A 355 15.83 16.03 -12.95
N TRP A 356 16.85 16.81 -13.21
CA TRP A 356 18.24 16.51 -12.81
C TRP A 356 18.92 17.66 -12.07
N THR A 357 18.25 18.77 -11.83
CA THR A 357 18.85 19.95 -11.20
C THR A 357 18.03 20.42 -10.02
N VAL A 358 18.70 20.54 -8.88
CA VAL A 358 18.14 21.10 -7.66
C VAL A 358 18.89 22.38 -7.32
N GLU A 359 18.16 23.46 -7.09
CA GLU A 359 18.65 24.74 -6.61
C GLU A 359 18.34 24.86 -5.12
N ILE A 360 19.29 25.26 -4.33
CA ILE A 360 19.21 25.29 -2.87
C ILE A 360 19.53 26.71 -2.40
N ALA A 361 18.53 27.42 -1.90
CA ALA A 361 18.70 28.68 -1.19
C ALA A 361 19.18 28.37 0.23
N LEU A 362 20.44 28.65 0.54
CA LEU A 362 21.06 28.32 1.82
C LEU A 362 20.56 29.25 2.93
N ASN A 363 20.32 28.70 4.13
CA ASN A 363 19.89 29.47 5.29
C ASN A 363 20.93 30.53 5.72
N GLY A 364 22.21 30.28 5.46
CA GLY A 364 23.30 31.22 5.70
C GLY A 364 23.50 32.26 4.61
N GLY A 365 22.64 32.29 3.58
CA GLY A 365 22.72 33.15 2.42
C GLY A 365 23.41 32.50 1.22
N GLY A 366 23.09 32.99 0.04
CA GLY A 366 23.58 32.42 -1.23
C GLY A 366 22.73 31.28 -1.75
N THR A 367 23.06 30.88 -3.01
CA THR A 367 22.34 29.78 -3.69
C THR A 367 23.35 28.77 -4.23
N GLN A 368 23.12 27.50 -3.98
CA GLN A 368 23.90 26.40 -4.54
C GLN A 368 23.04 25.61 -5.53
N ARG A 369 23.62 25.27 -6.68
CA ARG A 369 22.96 24.50 -7.71
C ARG A 369 23.68 23.17 -7.89
N LEU A 370 22.94 22.06 -7.80
CA LEU A 370 23.47 20.71 -7.91
C LEU A 370 22.77 19.95 -9.03
N THR A 371 23.57 19.23 -9.81
CA THR A 371 23.07 18.24 -10.77
C THR A 371 23.11 16.85 -10.15
N THR A 372 22.05 16.04 -10.37
CA THR A 372 21.94 14.73 -9.75
C THR A 372 21.30 13.70 -10.70
N ARG A 373 21.70 12.44 -10.55
CA ARG A 373 21.08 11.32 -11.29
C ARG A 373 19.66 11.06 -10.82
N SER A 374 19.40 11.14 -9.52
CA SER A 374 18.10 10.87 -8.92
C SER A 374 17.79 11.86 -7.79
N ILE A 375 16.50 12.03 -7.52
CA ILE A 375 15.97 12.87 -6.43
C ILE A 375 15.01 12.05 -5.61
N VAL A 376 15.11 12.13 -4.27
CA VAL A 376 14.10 11.65 -3.35
C VAL A 376 13.44 12.82 -2.65
N ILE A 377 12.14 12.96 -2.81
CA ILE A 377 11.31 13.95 -2.13
C ILE A 377 10.82 13.34 -0.82
N ALA A 378 11.28 13.87 0.31
CA ALA A 378 10.90 13.46 1.67
C ALA A 378 10.45 14.67 2.49
N ALA A 379 9.72 15.60 1.85
CA ALA A 379 9.32 16.90 2.41
C ALA A 379 8.29 16.79 3.57
N GLY A 380 7.74 15.59 3.82
CA GLY A 380 6.84 15.31 4.93
C GLY A 380 5.47 15.97 4.81
N ALA A 381 4.85 16.23 5.95
CA ALA A 381 3.55 16.87 6.09
C ALA A 381 3.61 18.04 7.08
N ARG A 382 2.50 18.73 7.23
CA ARG A 382 2.27 19.76 8.24
C ARG A 382 0.90 19.54 8.89
N PRO A 383 0.65 20.04 10.11
CA PRO A 383 -0.70 20.03 10.66
C PRO A 383 -1.68 20.71 9.72
N PHE A 384 -2.85 20.11 9.56
CA PHE A 384 -3.94 20.74 8.86
C PHE A 384 -4.70 21.65 9.87
N VAL A 385 -4.86 22.90 9.49
CA VAL A 385 -5.67 23.89 10.24
C VAL A 385 -6.92 24.16 9.44
N PRO A 386 -8.11 23.90 9.98
CA PRO A 386 -9.35 24.16 9.26
C PRO A 386 -9.58 25.68 9.13
N PRO A 387 -10.23 26.14 8.06
CA PRO A 387 -10.57 27.54 7.87
C PRO A 387 -11.77 27.91 8.77
N LEU A 388 -11.54 27.89 10.09
CA LEU A 388 -12.55 28.19 11.12
C LEU A 388 -12.57 29.69 11.39
N PRO A 389 -13.69 30.39 11.19
CA PRO A 389 -13.80 31.83 11.46
C PRO A 389 -13.36 32.18 12.89
N GLY A 390 -12.53 33.20 13.05
CA GLY A 390 -12.04 33.70 14.35
C GLY A 390 -10.98 32.82 15.02
N LEU A 391 -10.52 31.73 14.39
CA LEU A 391 -9.51 30.85 14.99
C LEU A 391 -8.18 31.58 15.22
N ASP A 392 -7.76 32.41 14.27
CA ASP A 392 -6.51 33.21 14.39
C ASP A 392 -6.65 34.29 15.48
N ASP A 393 -7.84 34.86 15.68
CA ASP A 393 -8.09 35.91 16.69
C ASP A 393 -8.01 35.38 18.12
N VAL A 394 -8.40 34.12 18.34
CA VAL A 394 -8.27 33.48 19.68
C VAL A 394 -6.88 32.90 19.90
N GLY A 395 -6.11 32.70 18.85
CA GLY A 395 -4.83 31.98 18.89
C GLY A 395 -5.01 30.48 19.16
N TYR A 396 -4.17 29.68 18.53
CA TYR A 396 -4.17 28.23 18.69
C TYR A 396 -2.74 27.68 18.57
N VAL A 397 -2.57 26.43 19.00
CA VAL A 397 -1.35 25.66 18.77
C VAL A 397 -1.67 24.40 17.96
N THR A 398 -0.67 23.90 17.25
CA THR A 398 -0.69 22.61 16.56
C THR A 398 0.39 21.71 17.17
N SER A 399 0.50 20.47 16.71
CA SER A 399 1.61 19.60 17.09
C SER A 399 2.99 20.24 16.83
N ASP A 400 3.10 21.09 15.80
CA ASP A 400 4.37 21.71 15.41
C ASP A 400 4.74 22.92 16.29
N THR A 401 3.78 23.60 16.91
CA THR A 401 3.98 24.85 17.68
C THR A 401 3.77 24.69 19.19
N LEU A 402 3.11 23.62 19.62
CA LEU A 402 2.74 23.32 21.00
C LEU A 402 3.95 23.35 21.95
N TRP A 403 5.04 22.70 21.55
CA TRP A 403 6.18 22.44 22.44
C TRP A 403 6.94 23.69 22.86
N ASP A 404 7.13 24.61 21.92
CA ASP A 404 7.81 25.89 22.15
C ASP A 404 6.86 26.87 22.84
N ALA A 405 5.58 26.91 22.48
CA ALA A 405 4.59 27.78 23.09
C ALA A 405 4.34 27.44 24.58
N PHE A 406 4.10 26.16 24.89
CA PHE A 406 3.77 25.72 26.23
C PHE A 406 5.01 25.65 27.15
N ALA A 407 6.21 25.60 26.59
CA ALA A 407 7.45 25.74 27.38
C ALA A 407 7.59 27.10 28.08
N GLN A 408 6.83 28.09 27.64
CA GLN A 408 6.79 29.42 28.25
C GLN A 408 5.82 29.53 29.43
N PHE A 409 4.98 28.49 29.67
CA PHE A 409 3.95 28.54 30.73
C PHE A 409 4.51 28.05 32.07
N ASP A 410 4.23 28.80 33.14
CA ASP A 410 4.58 28.39 34.48
C ASP A 410 3.66 27.31 35.06
N ALA A 411 2.40 27.28 34.60
CA ALA A 411 1.37 26.33 35.01
C ALA A 411 0.67 25.69 33.80
N VAL A 412 0.09 24.50 34.01
CA VAL A 412 -0.76 23.82 33.02
C VAL A 412 -1.95 24.74 32.65
N PRO A 413 -2.32 24.88 31.37
CA PRO A 413 -3.53 25.61 30.97
C PRO A 413 -4.75 25.08 31.73
N ARG A 414 -5.53 25.97 32.34
CA ARG A 414 -6.67 25.57 33.17
C ARG A 414 -7.80 24.98 32.35
N ARG A 415 -8.18 25.62 31.22
CA ARG A 415 -9.24 25.18 30.32
C ARG A 415 -8.61 24.96 28.95
N LEU A 416 -8.54 23.71 28.52
CA LEU A 416 -7.90 23.33 27.28
C LEU A 416 -8.92 22.70 26.32
N VAL A 417 -9.05 23.26 25.13
CA VAL A 417 -9.82 22.63 24.03
C VAL A 417 -8.87 21.86 23.12
N VAL A 418 -9.21 20.64 22.80
CA VAL A 418 -8.53 19.81 21.78
C VAL A 418 -9.51 19.56 20.63
N LEU A 419 -9.25 20.15 19.45
CA LEU A 419 -10.00 19.86 18.25
C LEU A 419 -9.46 18.62 17.55
N GLY A 420 -10.30 17.60 17.38
CA GLY A 420 -10.00 16.37 16.70
C GLY A 420 -9.91 15.15 17.63
N GLY A 421 -10.59 14.07 17.23
CA GLY A 421 -10.66 12.77 17.95
C GLY A 421 -9.76 11.69 17.35
N GLY A 422 -8.77 12.08 16.54
CA GLY A 422 -7.74 11.17 16.03
C GLY A 422 -6.66 10.87 17.07
N PRO A 423 -5.66 10.01 16.74
CA PRO A 423 -4.62 9.59 17.67
C PRO A 423 -3.91 10.75 18.41
N ILE A 424 -3.49 11.77 17.66
CA ILE A 424 -2.79 12.95 18.24
C ILE A 424 -3.68 13.68 19.24
N GLY A 425 -4.95 13.91 18.89
CA GLY A 425 -5.91 14.60 19.77
C GLY A 425 -6.16 13.80 21.04
N CYS A 426 -6.39 12.49 20.96
CA CYS A 426 -6.64 11.61 22.10
C CYS A 426 -5.41 11.54 23.03
N GLU A 427 -4.20 11.38 22.49
CA GLU A 427 -2.96 11.34 23.27
C GLU A 427 -2.72 12.64 24.04
N LEU A 428 -2.88 13.78 23.39
CA LEU A 428 -2.68 15.08 24.02
C LEU A 428 -3.79 15.39 25.04
N ALA A 429 -5.05 15.12 24.72
CA ALA A 429 -6.17 15.32 25.63
C ALA A 429 -5.98 14.55 26.94
N GLN A 430 -5.63 13.27 26.87
CA GLN A 430 -5.37 12.45 28.04
C GLN A 430 -4.15 12.95 28.83
N ALA A 431 -3.05 13.26 28.15
CA ALA A 431 -1.82 13.70 28.80
C ALA A 431 -2.04 15.01 29.59
N PHE A 432 -2.71 16.00 28.98
CA PHE A 432 -2.98 17.28 29.68
C PHE A 432 -4.00 17.15 30.80
N ALA A 433 -5.03 16.31 30.64
CA ALA A 433 -5.98 16.04 31.72
C ALA A 433 -5.27 15.41 32.93
N ARG A 434 -4.41 14.44 32.70
CA ARG A 434 -3.57 13.80 33.74
C ARG A 434 -2.59 14.77 34.41
N LEU A 435 -2.21 15.82 33.73
CA LEU A 435 -1.40 16.90 34.32
C LEU A 435 -2.23 17.99 35.03
N GLY A 436 -3.57 17.90 34.98
CA GLY A 436 -4.48 18.77 35.77
C GLY A 436 -5.21 19.84 34.95
N ALA A 437 -5.16 19.80 33.60
CA ALA A 437 -6.01 20.65 32.79
C ALA A 437 -7.46 20.16 32.78
N ALA A 438 -8.43 21.07 32.79
CA ALA A 438 -9.81 20.76 32.41
C ALA A 438 -9.87 20.71 30.88
N VAL A 439 -9.88 19.50 30.32
CA VAL A 439 -9.80 19.26 28.87
C VAL A 439 -11.17 18.99 28.30
N THR A 440 -11.55 19.72 27.24
CA THR A 440 -12.69 19.37 26.38
C THR A 440 -12.16 18.97 25.00
N GLN A 441 -12.42 17.74 24.61
CA GLN A 441 -12.09 17.23 23.27
C GLN A 441 -13.31 17.27 22.37
N VAL A 442 -13.20 17.93 21.21
CA VAL A 442 -14.29 18.12 20.24
C VAL A 442 -13.98 17.37 18.96
N GLU A 443 -14.88 16.46 18.58
CA GLU A 443 -14.77 15.64 17.38
C GLU A 443 -16.07 15.73 16.55
N MET A 444 -15.92 16.03 15.28
CA MET A 444 -17.05 16.12 14.33
C MET A 444 -17.63 14.73 14.01
N ALA A 445 -16.79 13.68 13.99
CA ALA A 445 -17.23 12.33 13.75
C ALA A 445 -18.03 11.76 14.96
N PRO A 446 -18.85 10.72 14.74
CA PRO A 446 -19.67 10.16 15.83
C PRO A 446 -18.85 9.43 16.91
N ARG A 447 -17.57 9.18 16.68
CA ARG A 447 -16.69 8.48 17.63
C ARG A 447 -15.23 8.89 17.51
N LEU A 448 -14.49 8.73 18.58
CA LEU A 448 -13.03 8.85 18.60
C LEU A 448 -12.39 7.71 17.79
N LEU A 449 -11.15 7.92 17.31
CA LEU A 449 -10.38 6.88 16.60
C LEU A 449 -11.20 6.18 15.51
N GLY A 450 -11.93 6.91 14.68
CA GLY A 450 -12.96 6.41 13.75
C GLY A 450 -12.49 5.35 12.72
N ARG A 451 -11.19 5.06 12.64
CA ARG A 451 -10.64 3.94 11.85
C ARG A 451 -10.62 2.62 12.60
N GLU A 452 -10.77 2.65 13.92
CA GLU A 452 -10.80 1.46 14.75
C GLU A 452 -12.23 0.92 14.87
N ASP A 453 -12.38 -0.33 15.32
CA ASP A 453 -13.69 -0.91 15.60
C ASP A 453 -14.42 -0.13 16.69
N GLU A 454 -15.74 -0.18 16.70
CA GLU A 454 -16.58 0.58 17.62
C GLU A 454 -16.23 0.33 19.09
N GLU A 455 -16.03 -0.93 19.47
CA GLU A 455 -15.65 -1.29 20.84
C GLU A 455 -14.30 -0.69 21.28
N VAL A 456 -13.36 -0.51 20.34
CA VAL A 456 -12.07 0.14 20.60
C VAL A 456 -12.27 1.64 20.83
N SER A 457 -13.12 2.26 20.01
CA SER A 457 -13.47 3.68 20.14
C SER A 457 -14.14 3.96 21.47
N GLU A 458 -15.02 3.06 21.91
CA GLU A 458 -15.73 3.19 23.18
C GLU A 458 -14.77 3.03 24.38
N LEU A 459 -13.89 2.03 24.38
CA LEU A 459 -12.87 1.88 25.42
C LEU A 459 -11.96 3.10 25.51
N ALA A 460 -11.58 3.69 24.37
CA ALA A 460 -10.81 4.93 24.33
C ALA A 460 -11.58 6.10 24.94
N ARG A 461 -12.86 6.27 24.58
CA ARG A 461 -13.75 7.31 25.13
C ARG A 461 -13.89 7.18 26.64
N GLU A 462 -14.16 5.97 27.14
CA GLU A 462 -14.27 5.68 28.57
C GLU A 462 -12.97 5.98 29.32
N ALA A 463 -11.82 5.61 28.74
CA ALA A 463 -10.51 5.88 29.34
C ALA A 463 -10.23 7.38 29.47
N LEU A 464 -10.51 8.15 28.41
CA LEU A 464 -10.36 9.60 28.44
C LEU A 464 -11.33 10.25 29.44
N ALA A 465 -12.59 9.81 29.47
CA ALA A 465 -13.59 10.30 30.42
C ALA A 465 -13.19 9.97 31.88
N ALA A 466 -12.64 8.80 32.15
CA ALA A 466 -12.14 8.41 33.47
C ALA A 466 -10.96 9.30 33.94
N ASP A 467 -10.15 9.79 33.00
CA ASP A 467 -9.10 10.77 33.25
C ASP A 467 -9.61 12.23 33.35
N GLY A 468 -10.94 12.45 33.25
CA GLY A 468 -11.57 13.77 33.38
C GLY A 468 -11.66 14.58 32.09
N VAL A 469 -11.42 13.95 30.90
CA VAL A 469 -11.64 14.61 29.62
C VAL A 469 -13.14 14.65 29.30
N GLN A 470 -13.68 15.86 29.03
CA GLN A 470 -15.01 15.99 28.44
C GLN A 470 -14.92 15.69 26.95
N VAL A 471 -15.42 14.52 26.53
CA VAL A 471 -15.44 14.10 25.13
C VAL A 471 -16.74 14.47 24.45
N LEU A 472 -16.70 15.32 23.43
CA LEU A 472 -17.82 15.76 22.63
C LEU A 472 -17.68 15.24 21.19
N THR A 473 -18.29 14.10 20.90
CA THR A 473 -18.38 13.53 19.55
C THR A 473 -19.63 14.06 18.83
N SER A 474 -19.67 13.98 17.50
CA SER A 474 -20.73 14.56 16.66
C SER A 474 -20.91 16.08 16.87
N HIS A 475 -19.85 16.77 17.29
CA HIS A 475 -19.86 18.22 17.51
C HIS A 475 -19.00 18.90 16.44
N GLN A 476 -19.63 19.68 15.58
CA GLN A 476 -18.96 20.43 14.54
C GLN A 476 -18.54 21.82 15.07
N ALA A 477 -17.25 22.11 15.08
CA ALA A 477 -16.76 23.47 15.36
C ALA A 477 -17.23 24.43 14.25
N LEU A 478 -17.81 25.56 14.61
CA LEU A 478 -18.40 26.55 13.69
C LEU A 478 -17.54 27.81 13.59
N ARG A 479 -17.14 28.37 14.72
CA ARG A 479 -16.37 29.63 14.81
C ARG A 479 -15.75 29.79 16.20
N CYS A 480 -14.74 30.64 16.27
CA CYS A 480 -14.15 31.09 17.52
C CYS A 480 -14.41 32.60 17.70
N GLU A 481 -14.50 33.04 18.94
CA GLU A 481 -14.69 34.45 19.29
C GLU A 481 -13.79 34.82 20.48
N ASN A 482 -13.28 36.05 20.49
CA ASN A 482 -12.56 36.63 21.65
C ASN A 482 -13.28 37.95 22.03
N VAL A 483 -14.07 37.92 23.09
CA VAL A 483 -14.81 39.06 23.56
C VAL A 483 -14.33 39.44 24.96
N GLY A 484 -13.72 40.60 25.07
CA GLY A 484 -13.23 41.09 26.37
C GLY A 484 -12.10 40.21 26.99
N GLY A 485 -11.34 39.47 26.17
CA GLY A 485 -10.31 38.55 26.61
C GLY A 485 -10.82 37.13 26.90
N VAL A 486 -12.13 36.88 26.83
CA VAL A 486 -12.73 35.56 26.99
C VAL A 486 -12.77 34.88 25.61
N LYS A 487 -12.01 33.80 25.47
CA LYS A 487 -11.96 32.98 24.26
C LYS A 487 -13.06 31.94 24.30
N THR A 488 -13.80 31.82 23.21
CA THR A 488 -14.99 30.95 23.12
C THR A 488 -14.96 30.16 21.80
N LEU A 489 -15.24 28.87 21.86
CA LEU A 489 -15.51 28.04 20.70
C LEU A 489 -17.02 27.77 20.59
N TRP A 490 -17.59 28.10 19.46
CA TRP A 490 -18.96 27.76 19.09
C TRP A 490 -18.98 26.48 18.28
N MET A 491 -19.89 25.60 18.59
CA MET A 491 -20.03 24.30 17.93
C MET A 491 -21.52 23.94 17.80
N ALA A 492 -21.83 23.08 16.82
CA ALA A 492 -23.17 22.54 16.59
C ALA A 492 -23.22 21.06 16.87
N HIS A 493 -24.27 20.61 17.53
CA HIS A 493 -24.66 19.22 17.70
C HIS A 493 -26.14 19.09 17.44
N GLU A 494 -26.55 18.22 16.50
CA GLU A 494 -27.95 18.02 16.09
C GLU A 494 -28.71 19.34 15.76
N GLY A 495 -28.01 20.30 15.17
CA GLY A 495 -28.57 21.61 14.81
C GLY A 495 -28.65 22.62 15.95
N ILE A 496 -28.24 22.25 17.17
CA ILE A 496 -28.20 23.15 18.33
C ILE A 496 -26.82 23.74 18.48
N GLU A 497 -26.68 25.06 18.48
CA GLU A 497 -25.41 25.71 18.76
C GLU A 497 -25.17 25.79 20.28
N THR A 498 -23.97 25.38 20.67
CA THR A 498 -23.45 25.50 22.03
C THR A 498 -22.09 26.15 22.02
N ARG A 499 -21.65 26.67 23.16
CA ARG A 499 -20.33 27.31 23.30
C ARG A 499 -19.58 26.80 24.49
N ILE A 500 -18.24 26.78 24.36
CA ILE A 500 -17.32 26.51 25.48
C ILE A 500 -16.27 27.60 25.55
N GLU A 501 -15.94 28.01 26.78
CA GLU A 501 -14.84 28.93 27.05
C GLU A 501 -13.56 28.16 27.23
N PHE A 502 -12.44 28.72 26.79
CA PHE A 502 -11.14 28.10 26.91
C PHE A 502 -10.00 29.13 27.09
N ASP A 503 -8.88 28.66 27.60
CA ASP A 503 -7.65 29.46 27.72
C ASP A 503 -6.70 29.15 26.55
N GLN A 504 -6.61 27.87 26.16
CA GLN A 504 -5.78 27.40 25.04
C GLN A 504 -6.52 26.41 24.17
N LEU A 505 -6.21 26.40 22.88
CA LEU A 505 -6.78 25.50 21.88
C LEU A 505 -5.66 24.77 21.13
N ILE A 506 -5.74 23.43 21.11
CA ILE A 506 -4.88 22.56 20.30
C ILE A 506 -5.68 22.12 19.06
N CYS A 507 -5.15 22.44 17.88
CA CYS A 507 -5.72 21.97 16.61
C CYS A 507 -5.03 20.65 16.19
N ALA A 508 -5.78 19.53 16.27
CA ALA A 508 -5.29 18.17 16.00
C ALA A 508 -6.19 17.41 15.00
N VAL A 509 -6.80 18.13 14.01
CA VAL A 509 -7.79 17.60 13.07
C VAL A 509 -7.19 16.89 11.85
N GLY A 510 -5.89 16.71 11.80
CA GLY A 510 -5.21 15.94 10.74
C GLY A 510 -3.92 16.57 10.26
N ARG A 511 -3.35 15.99 9.21
CA ARG A 511 -2.09 16.41 8.60
C ARG A 511 -2.25 16.51 7.08
N ALA A 512 -1.60 17.51 6.48
CA ALA A 512 -1.57 17.74 5.04
C ALA A 512 -0.13 17.60 4.52
N ALA A 513 0.06 16.85 3.44
CA ALA A 513 1.35 16.72 2.80
C ALA A 513 1.87 18.08 2.30
N ARG A 514 3.18 18.31 2.37
CA ARG A 514 3.83 19.51 1.80
C ARG A 514 3.98 19.32 0.31
N LEU A 515 3.17 20.01 -0.50
CA LEU A 515 3.04 19.78 -1.93
C LEU A 515 3.50 20.97 -2.79
N THR A 516 3.91 22.07 -2.18
CA THR A 516 4.23 23.32 -2.87
C THR A 516 5.58 23.88 -2.44
N GLY A 517 6.16 24.75 -3.27
CA GLY A 517 7.34 25.54 -2.95
C GLY A 517 8.67 24.91 -3.36
N TYR A 518 8.70 23.68 -3.82
CA TYR A 518 9.96 23.00 -4.18
C TYR A 518 9.99 22.44 -5.61
N GLY A 519 9.15 22.98 -6.52
CA GLY A 519 9.29 22.78 -7.98
C GLY A 519 8.47 21.67 -8.59
N LEU A 520 7.40 21.16 -7.92
CA LEU A 520 6.52 20.13 -8.49
C LEU A 520 5.65 20.67 -9.63
N GLU A 521 5.18 21.88 -9.49
CA GLU A 521 4.31 22.58 -10.43
C GLU A 521 5.04 22.79 -11.76
N GLU A 522 6.27 23.27 -11.71
CA GLU A 522 7.13 23.53 -12.89
C GLU A 522 7.50 22.23 -13.61
N LEU A 523 7.64 21.14 -12.85
CA LEU A 523 7.83 19.80 -13.42
C LEU A 523 6.55 19.24 -14.03
N GLY A 524 5.37 19.83 -13.76
CA GLY A 524 4.08 19.32 -14.18
C GLY A 524 3.70 18.02 -13.44
N ILE A 525 4.16 17.86 -12.21
CA ILE A 525 3.72 16.79 -11.32
C ILE A 525 2.42 17.25 -10.69
N SER A 526 1.29 16.73 -11.17
CA SER A 526 -0.02 17.04 -10.61
C SER A 526 -0.16 16.42 -9.24
N THR A 527 -0.38 17.25 -8.22
CA THR A 527 -0.60 16.83 -6.84
C THR A 527 -2.07 17.04 -6.45
N GLN A 528 -2.60 16.18 -5.59
CA GLN A 528 -3.92 16.34 -4.97
C GLN A 528 -3.79 16.36 -3.45
N ARG A 529 -3.67 15.19 -2.84
CA ARG A 529 -3.43 15.01 -1.40
C ARG A 529 -2.00 14.64 -1.08
N THR A 530 -1.29 14.05 -2.05
CA THR A 530 0.09 13.58 -1.95
C THR A 530 0.79 13.78 -3.30
N VAL A 531 2.10 13.59 -3.33
CA VAL A 531 2.86 13.42 -4.57
C VAL A 531 2.54 12.04 -5.14
N PRO A 532 1.92 11.95 -6.34
CA PRO A 532 1.54 10.66 -6.91
C PRO A 532 2.78 9.85 -7.30
N THR A 533 2.83 8.61 -6.82
CA THR A 533 3.88 7.65 -7.13
C THR A 533 3.31 6.34 -7.67
N ASN A 534 4.13 5.60 -8.40
CA ASN A 534 3.85 4.20 -8.73
C ASN A 534 4.28 3.28 -7.58
N ASP A 535 4.08 1.96 -7.74
CA ASP A 535 4.45 0.94 -6.75
C ASP A 535 5.96 0.93 -6.41
N TYR A 536 6.79 1.57 -7.21
CA TYR A 536 8.24 1.68 -7.01
C TYR A 536 8.64 3.02 -6.40
N LEU A 537 7.66 3.81 -5.95
CA LEU A 537 7.80 5.16 -5.42
C LEU A 537 8.32 6.21 -6.42
N GLN A 538 8.26 5.92 -7.71
CA GLN A 538 8.62 6.86 -8.77
C GLN A 538 7.44 7.79 -9.05
N THR A 539 7.72 9.07 -9.27
CA THR A 539 6.77 10.03 -9.85
C THR A 539 6.58 9.77 -11.35
N ILE A 540 5.98 10.72 -12.07
CA ILE A 540 5.95 10.66 -13.54
C ILE A 540 7.38 10.64 -14.15
N TYR A 541 8.37 11.17 -13.42
CA TYR A 541 9.80 11.09 -13.79
C TYR A 541 10.44 9.88 -13.10
N PRO A 542 10.96 8.91 -13.88
CA PRO A 542 11.53 7.68 -13.32
C PRO A 542 12.75 7.85 -12.42
N ASN A 543 13.37 9.03 -12.39
CA ASN A 543 14.49 9.37 -11.51
C ASN A 543 14.10 10.28 -10.34
N ILE A 544 12.82 10.65 -10.20
CA ILE A 544 12.31 11.41 -9.07
C ILE A 544 11.36 10.52 -8.27
N TYR A 545 11.71 10.29 -7.03
CA TYR A 545 10.99 9.45 -6.08
C TYR A 545 10.36 10.29 -4.98
N ALA A 546 9.33 9.78 -4.32
CA ALA A 546 8.80 10.38 -3.12
C ALA A 546 8.63 9.32 -2.02
N ALA A 547 8.91 9.68 -0.77
CA ALA A 547 8.81 8.80 0.39
C ALA A 547 8.33 9.55 1.64
N GLY A 548 7.64 8.87 2.53
CA GLY A 548 7.06 9.41 3.75
C GLY A 548 5.71 10.08 3.52
N ASP A 549 5.33 10.95 4.43
CA ASP A 549 4.01 11.58 4.49
C ASP A 549 3.64 12.32 3.19
N VAL A 550 4.64 12.82 2.47
CA VAL A 550 4.45 13.50 1.19
C VAL A 550 3.96 12.58 0.08
N ALA A 551 4.31 11.29 0.15
CA ALA A 551 3.92 10.27 -0.83
C ALA A 551 2.64 9.53 -0.43
N GLY A 552 2.34 9.37 0.87
CA GLY A 552 1.27 8.52 1.37
C GLY A 552 1.50 7.03 1.04
N PRO A 553 0.49 6.17 1.13
CA PRO A 553 -0.85 6.42 1.67
C PRO A 553 -0.89 6.52 3.20
N TYR A 554 0.20 6.19 3.90
CA TYR A 554 0.31 6.22 5.35
C TYR A 554 1.20 7.36 5.80
N GLN A 555 0.77 8.08 6.84
CA GLN A 555 1.54 9.16 7.49
C GLN A 555 2.08 8.65 8.84
N LEU A 556 3.05 7.74 8.77
CA LEU A 556 3.65 7.05 9.91
C LEU A 556 5.17 7.04 9.76
N THR A 557 5.90 7.34 10.83
CA THR A 557 7.37 7.44 10.83
C THR A 557 8.06 6.17 10.33
N HIS A 558 7.63 5.00 10.81
CA HIS A 558 8.19 3.71 10.39
C HIS A 558 7.83 3.37 8.94
N VAL A 559 6.68 3.82 8.42
CA VAL A 559 6.34 3.66 7.00
C VAL A 559 7.19 4.59 6.14
N ALA A 560 7.47 5.82 6.61
CA ALA A 560 8.38 6.72 5.93
C ALA A 560 9.79 6.10 5.79
N ALA A 561 10.32 5.51 6.85
CA ALA A 561 11.59 4.78 6.84
C ALA A 561 11.55 3.55 5.91
N HIS A 562 10.46 2.80 5.93
CA HIS A 562 10.24 1.66 5.04
C HIS A 562 10.22 2.08 3.56
N GLN A 563 9.46 3.12 3.21
CA GLN A 563 9.44 3.68 1.86
C GLN A 563 10.80 4.21 1.42
N ALA A 564 11.53 4.85 2.33
CA ALA A 564 12.85 5.41 2.09
C ALA A 564 13.85 4.36 1.57
N TRP A 565 13.78 3.13 2.09
CA TRP A 565 14.59 2.03 1.62
C TRP A 565 14.30 1.74 0.13
N TYR A 566 13.04 1.59 -0.25
CA TYR A 566 12.66 1.34 -1.65
C TYR A 566 13.02 2.51 -2.55
N ALA A 567 12.75 3.74 -2.11
CA ALA A 567 13.06 4.94 -2.89
C ALA A 567 14.58 5.06 -3.15
N ALA A 568 15.41 4.90 -2.13
CA ALA A 568 16.86 4.99 -2.24
C ALA A 568 17.45 3.84 -3.09
N VAL A 569 17.06 2.60 -2.85
CA VAL A 569 17.54 1.44 -3.61
C VAL A 569 17.11 1.52 -5.07
N ASN A 570 15.84 1.88 -5.33
CA ASN A 570 15.36 2.08 -6.70
C ASN A 570 16.03 3.27 -7.40
N ALA A 571 16.33 4.35 -6.66
CA ALA A 571 17.04 5.52 -7.21
C ALA A 571 18.45 5.18 -7.64
N LEU A 572 19.15 4.32 -6.90
CA LEU A 572 20.56 3.98 -7.12
C LEU A 572 20.75 2.76 -8.04
N PHE A 573 19.87 1.77 -7.92
CA PHE A 573 20.02 0.46 -8.58
C PHE A 573 18.84 0.07 -9.48
N GLY A 574 17.84 0.92 -9.63
CA GLY A 574 16.62 0.62 -10.40
C GLY A 574 16.85 0.35 -11.90
N GLU A 575 18.03 0.70 -12.45
CA GLU A 575 18.42 0.31 -13.80
C GLU A 575 18.63 -1.21 -13.93
N PHE A 576 19.07 -1.87 -12.85
CA PHE A 576 19.25 -3.33 -12.78
C PHE A 576 17.94 -4.01 -12.38
N ARG A 577 17.36 -3.58 -11.25
CA ARG A 577 16.13 -4.15 -10.70
C ARG A 577 15.39 -3.12 -9.89
N LEU A 578 14.06 -3.02 -10.11
CA LEU A 578 13.15 -2.23 -9.29
C LEU A 578 12.51 -3.10 -8.21
N PHE A 579 12.41 -2.57 -7.01
CA PHE A 579 11.75 -3.19 -5.86
C PHE A 579 10.44 -2.47 -5.58
N LYS A 580 9.35 -3.25 -5.56
CA LYS A 580 8.01 -2.76 -5.26
C LYS A 580 7.85 -2.55 -3.77
N ALA A 581 7.36 -1.38 -3.35
CA ALA A 581 7.06 -1.11 -1.96
C ALA A 581 5.96 -2.06 -1.46
N ASP A 582 6.23 -2.73 -0.33
CA ASP A 582 5.34 -3.72 0.24
C ASP A 582 4.62 -3.15 1.46
N TYR A 583 3.31 -2.97 1.34
CA TYR A 583 2.42 -2.48 2.39
C TYR A 583 1.49 -3.57 2.95
N SER A 584 1.83 -4.82 2.74
CA SER A 584 0.99 -5.96 3.17
C SER A 584 0.82 -6.06 4.68
N VAL A 585 1.82 -5.56 5.44
CA VAL A 585 1.83 -5.60 6.91
C VAL A 585 2.31 -4.26 7.44
N ILE A 586 1.37 -3.39 7.80
CA ILE A 586 1.65 -2.07 8.38
C ILE A 586 1.02 -2.00 9.78
N PRO A 587 1.83 -1.91 10.84
CA PRO A 587 1.34 -1.69 12.20
C PRO A 587 1.17 -0.21 12.51
N TRP A 588 0.30 0.12 13.47
CA TRP A 588 0.27 1.44 14.12
C TRP A 588 -0.22 1.34 15.54
N THR A 589 0.10 2.36 16.34
CA THR A 589 -0.27 2.44 17.76
C THR A 589 -0.71 3.85 18.10
N THR A 590 -1.80 3.96 18.84
CA THR A 590 -2.23 5.17 19.55
C THR A 590 -1.84 5.02 21.02
N PHE A 591 -1.04 5.93 21.54
CA PHE A 591 -0.41 5.83 22.85
C PHE A 591 -1.23 6.49 23.96
N ILE A 592 -2.55 6.29 23.93
CA ILE A 592 -3.43 6.54 25.09
C ILE A 592 -3.22 5.43 26.12
N ASP A 593 -3.90 5.51 27.24
CA ASP A 593 -3.87 4.49 28.27
C ASP A 593 -5.30 4.01 28.57
N PRO A 594 -5.65 2.76 28.19
CA PRO A 594 -4.80 1.73 27.58
C PRO A 594 -4.41 2.05 26.14
N GLU A 595 -3.22 1.57 25.71
CA GLU A 595 -2.77 1.71 24.31
C GLU A 595 -3.67 0.97 23.33
N VAL A 596 -3.80 1.51 22.12
CA VAL A 596 -4.51 0.86 21.01
C VAL A 596 -3.52 0.58 19.90
N ALA A 597 -3.26 -0.68 19.60
CA ALA A 597 -2.32 -1.10 18.57
C ALA A 597 -2.99 -2.02 17.55
N ARG A 598 -2.72 -1.83 16.27
CA ARG A 598 -3.32 -2.63 15.19
C ARG A 598 -2.33 -2.93 14.06
N VAL A 599 -2.51 -4.10 13.45
CA VAL A 599 -1.88 -4.50 12.18
C VAL A 599 -2.90 -5.23 11.30
N GLY A 600 -2.93 -4.93 10.02
CA GLY A 600 -3.86 -5.55 9.08
C GLY A 600 -5.30 -5.06 9.22
N LEU A 601 -6.26 -5.94 8.91
CA LEU A 601 -7.69 -5.61 8.91
C LEU A 601 -8.27 -5.63 10.33
N ASN A 602 -9.22 -4.73 10.59
CA ASN A 602 -10.19 -4.88 11.67
C ASN A 602 -11.54 -5.35 11.09
N GLU A 603 -12.55 -5.55 11.94
CA GLU A 603 -13.86 -6.03 11.50
C GLU A 603 -14.55 -5.04 10.55
N GLN A 604 -14.49 -3.75 10.86
CA GLN A 604 -15.04 -2.70 10.00
C GLN A 604 -14.44 -2.75 8.59
N GLU A 605 -13.11 -2.77 8.49
CA GLU A 605 -12.44 -2.81 7.18
C GLU A 605 -12.67 -4.14 6.45
N ALA A 606 -12.75 -5.26 7.17
CA ALA A 606 -13.09 -6.55 6.59
C ALA A 606 -14.49 -6.54 5.97
N GLN A 607 -15.47 -5.97 6.68
CA GLN A 607 -16.83 -5.81 6.19
C GLN A 607 -16.90 -4.88 4.96
N GLU A 608 -16.27 -3.69 5.04
CA GLU A 608 -16.22 -2.73 3.92
C GLU A 608 -15.59 -3.32 2.66
N LYS A 609 -14.57 -4.17 2.82
CA LYS A 609 -13.86 -4.83 1.72
C LYS A 609 -14.51 -6.15 1.28
N GLY A 610 -15.56 -6.61 1.98
CA GLY A 610 -16.22 -7.89 1.71
C GLY A 610 -15.30 -9.09 1.93
N VAL A 611 -14.37 -9.02 2.91
CA VAL A 611 -13.45 -10.08 3.29
C VAL A 611 -14.08 -10.88 4.43
N ALA A 612 -14.40 -12.15 4.16
CA ALA A 612 -14.89 -13.06 5.21
C ALA A 612 -13.76 -13.38 6.20
N CYS A 613 -14.06 -13.35 7.49
CA CYS A 613 -13.11 -13.64 8.56
C CYS A 613 -13.79 -14.33 9.75
N ASP A 614 -13.02 -15.14 10.49
CA ASP A 614 -13.36 -15.59 11.83
C ASP A 614 -12.72 -14.62 12.82
N VAL A 615 -13.45 -14.26 13.87
CA VAL A 615 -13.01 -13.34 14.91
C VAL A 615 -12.73 -14.12 16.19
N THR A 616 -11.54 -13.94 16.75
CA THR A 616 -11.16 -14.49 18.05
C THR A 616 -10.77 -13.36 18.98
N LYS A 617 -11.29 -13.36 20.19
CA LYS A 617 -11.01 -12.34 21.22
C LYS A 617 -10.59 -13.00 22.52
N TYR A 618 -9.53 -12.47 23.12
CA TYR A 618 -9.06 -12.84 24.45
C TYR A 618 -9.03 -11.58 25.32
N GLY A 619 -9.68 -11.62 26.49
CA GLY A 619 -9.69 -10.52 27.46
C GLY A 619 -8.38 -10.48 28.26
N ILE A 620 -7.80 -9.29 28.41
CA ILE A 620 -6.57 -9.09 29.22
C ILE A 620 -6.91 -9.16 30.73
N ASP A 621 -8.16 -9.07 31.10
CA ASP A 621 -8.67 -9.21 32.47
C ASP A 621 -8.46 -10.61 33.06
N ASP A 622 -8.22 -11.63 32.25
CA ASP A 622 -7.88 -13.00 32.63
C ASP A 622 -6.37 -13.30 32.58
N LEU A 623 -5.54 -12.27 32.40
CA LEU A 623 -4.08 -12.44 32.27
C LEU A 623 -3.37 -12.18 33.61
N ASP A 624 -2.71 -13.19 34.16
CA ASP A 624 -2.02 -13.14 35.47
C ASP A 624 -1.11 -11.92 35.62
N ARG A 625 -0.31 -11.60 34.61
CA ARG A 625 0.58 -10.46 34.65
C ARG A 625 -0.17 -9.14 34.66
N ALA A 626 -1.22 -8.98 33.89
CA ALA A 626 -2.03 -7.77 33.87
C ALA A 626 -2.76 -7.55 35.20
N ILE A 627 -3.25 -8.64 35.82
CA ILE A 627 -3.87 -8.63 37.15
C ILE A 627 -2.83 -8.21 38.20
N ALA A 628 -1.63 -8.79 38.17
CA ALA A 628 -0.54 -8.46 39.09
C ALA A 628 -0.08 -6.99 38.97
N ASP A 629 -0.11 -6.45 37.77
CA ASP A 629 0.28 -5.06 37.51
C ASP A 629 -0.90 -4.06 37.72
N SER A 630 -2.10 -4.53 38.10
CA SER A 630 -3.33 -3.70 38.17
C SER A 630 -3.70 -3.02 36.84
N GLU A 631 -3.37 -3.65 35.71
CA GLU A 631 -3.55 -3.18 34.34
C GLU A 631 -4.44 -4.14 33.53
N ALA A 632 -5.35 -4.87 34.20
CA ALA A 632 -6.21 -5.92 33.63
C ALA A 632 -7.40 -5.31 32.84
N ARG A 633 -7.10 -4.47 31.86
CA ARG A 633 -8.09 -3.79 31.02
C ARG A 633 -7.73 -3.89 29.54
N GLY A 634 -8.67 -4.38 28.74
CA GLY A 634 -8.53 -4.46 27.29
C GLY A 634 -8.63 -5.88 26.74
N PHE A 635 -8.13 -6.09 25.54
CA PHE A 635 -8.23 -7.39 24.85
C PHE A 635 -7.19 -7.52 23.70
N VAL A 636 -6.99 -8.76 23.29
CA VAL A 636 -6.38 -9.13 22.00
C VAL A 636 -7.45 -9.68 21.09
N LYS A 637 -7.72 -9.04 19.95
CA LYS A 637 -8.68 -9.48 18.94
C LYS A 637 -7.94 -9.81 17.64
N VAL A 638 -8.14 -11.04 17.15
CA VAL A 638 -7.46 -11.56 15.95
C VAL A 638 -8.50 -11.95 14.91
N LEU A 639 -8.33 -11.45 13.69
CA LEU A 639 -9.11 -11.84 12.52
C LEU A 639 -8.31 -12.86 11.72
N THR A 640 -8.95 -14.00 11.39
CA THR A 640 -8.33 -15.06 10.59
C THR A 640 -9.16 -15.42 9.37
N VAL A 641 -8.55 -16.07 8.39
CA VAL A 641 -9.27 -16.65 7.26
C VAL A 641 -10.22 -17.73 7.78
N PRO A 642 -11.50 -17.78 7.37
CA PRO A 642 -12.47 -18.75 7.89
C PRO A 642 -11.95 -20.18 7.89
N GLY A 643 -11.98 -20.82 9.07
CA GLY A 643 -11.50 -22.18 9.30
C GLY A 643 -9.98 -22.38 9.18
N LYS A 644 -9.17 -21.32 9.04
CA LYS A 644 -7.72 -21.39 8.96
C LYS A 644 -7.06 -20.46 9.96
N ASP A 645 -5.87 -20.83 10.43
CA ASP A 645 -5.08 -20.06 11.40
C ASP A 645 -4.33 -18.87 10.78
N ARG A 646 -4.52 -18.60 9.50
CA ARG A 646 -3.90 -17.48 8.77
C ARG A 646 -4.47 -16.15 9.24
N ILE A 647 -3.62 -15.30 9.77
CA ILE A 647 -3.97 -14.00 10.33
C ILE A 647 -4.25 -12.99 9.21
N LEU A 648 -5.36 -12.28 9.30
CA LEU A 648 -5.77 -11.17 8.42
C LEU A 648 -5.55 -9.81 9.09
N GLY A 649 -5.65 -9.76 10.40
CA GLY A 649 -5.41 -8.57 11.17
C GLY A 649 -5.52 -8.84 12.67
N VAL A 650 -4.95 -7.91 13.45
CA VAL A 650 -4.92 -7.98 14.91
C VAL A 650 -5.12 -6.60 15.49
N THR A 651 -5.98 -6.48 16.49
CA THR A 651 -6.14 -5.29 17.31
C THR A 651 -5.87 -5.66 18.77
N ILE A 652 -4.98 -4.94 19.41
CA ILE A 652 -4.66 -5.07 20.83
C ILE A 652 -5.01 -3.76 21.52
N VAL A 653 -5.81 -3.84 22.57
CA VAL A 653 -6.06 -2.74 23.50
C VAL A 653 -5.54 -3.16 24.86
N GLY A 654 -4.60 -2.40 25.43
CA GLY A 654 -4.00 -2.76 26.71
C GLY A 654 -2.66 -2.07 26.95
N THR A 655 -2.07 -2.32 28.11
CA THR A 655 -0.74 -1.84 28.44
C THR A 655 0.31 -2.48 27.53
N HIS A 656 1.21 -1.67 26.98
CA HIS A 656 2.25 -2.11 26.03
C HIS A 656 1.71 -2.80 24.77
N ALA A 657 0.49 -2.45 24.32
CA ALA A 657 -0.11 -3.05 23.14
C ALA A 657 0.77 -2.88 21.89
N GLY A 658 1.45 -1.74 21.76
CA GLY A 658 2.39 -1.48 20.66
C GLY A 658 3.57 -2.45 20.63
N ASP A 659 4.11 -2.81 21.80
CA ASP A 659 5.23 -3.77 21.91
C ASP A 659 4.73 -5.22 21.64
N LEU A 660 3.56 -5.58 22.19
CA LEU A 660 2.94 -6.90 22.01
C LEU A 660 2.59 -7.19 20.55
N LEU A 661 2.22 -6.16 19.78
CA LEU A 661 1.86 -6.29 18.38
C LEU A 661 3.01 -6.79 17.50
N ALA A 662 4.27 -6.59 17.91
CA ALA A 662 5.45 -6.94 17.12
C ALA A 662 5.52 -8.43 16.75
N GLU A 663 5.05 -9.32 17.63
CA GLU A 663 4.97 -10.76 17.34
C GLU A 663 4.00 -11.06 16.19
N TYR A 664 2.83 -10.43 16.18
CA TYR A 664 1.87 -10.57 15.09
C TYR A 664 2.35 -9.97 13.77
N VAL A 665 3.07 -8.83 13.83
CA VAL A 665 3.71 -8.22 12.66
C VAL A 665 4.70 -9.19 12.02
N LEU A 666 5.55 -9.84 12.83
CA LEU A 666 6.49 -10.87 12.37
C LEU A 666 5.76 -12.08 11.80
N ALA A 667 4.74 -12.57 12.51
CA ALA A 667 3.93 -13.72 12.07
C ALA A 667 3.27 -13.45 10.71
N MET A 668 2.58 -12.32 10.58
CA MET A 668 1.91 -11.93 9.34
C MET A 668 2.92 -11.73 8.18
N ARG A 669 4.06 -11.09 8.45
CA ARG A 669 5.10 -10.84 7.45
C ARG A 669 5.66 -12.13 6.85
N HIS A 670 5.78 -13.17 7.66
CA HIS A 670 6.34 -14.46 7.26
C HIS A 670 5.29 -15.54 7.00
N GLY A 671 3.98 -15.17 7.00
CA GLY A 671 2.89 -16.11 6.73
C GLY A 671 2.71 -17.17 7.82
N LEU A 672 3.12 -16.88 9.05
CA LEU A 672 2.92 -17.73 10.21
C LEU A 672 1.49 -17.54 10.72
N GLY A 673 0.82 -18.66 11.04
CA GLY A 673 -0.53 -18.64 11.60
C GLY A 673 -0.56 -18.77 13.12
N LEU A 674 -1.75 -18.69 13.71
CA LEU A 674 -1.96 -18.77 15.17
C LEU A 674 -1.42 -20.06 15.80
N ASN A 675 -1.42 -21.20 15.08
CA ASN A 675 -0.83 -22.43 15.60
C ASN A 675 0.69 -22.29 15.87
N LYS A 676 1.40 -21.42 15.13
CA LYS A 676 2.82 -21.16 15.35
C LYS A 676 3.02 -20.30 16.60
N ILE A 677 2.19 -19.28 16.81
CA ILE A 677 2.19 -18.47 18.03
C ILE A 677 1.88 -19.37 19.25
N LEU A 678 0.85 -20.20 19.17
CA LEU A 678 0.46 -21.11 20.25
C LEU A 678 1.56 -22.10 20.64
N SER A 679 2.32 -22.57 19.66
CA SER A 679 3.44 -23.52 19.86
C SER A 679 4.75 -22.87 20.31
N THR A 680 4.81 -21.53 20.29
CA THR A 680 5.96 -20.77 20.78
C THR A 680 5.90 -20.68 22.32
N ILE A 681 7.05 -20.88 22.97
CA ILE A 681 7.17 -20.73 24.43
C ILE A 681 7.26 -19.26 24.77
N HIS A 682 6.28 -18.75 25.51
CA HIS A 682 6.27 -17.41 26.08
C HIS A 682 6.76 -17.46 27.52
N THR A 683 7.54 -16.44 27.91
CA THR A 683 7.97 -16.32 29.31
C THR A 683 6.77 -16.00 30.20
N TYR A 684 6.66 -16.72 31.32
CA TYR A 684 5.64 -16.52 32.33
C TYR A 684 6.22 -15.86 33.59
N PRO A 685 5.54 -14.91 34.24
CA PRO A 685 4.35 -14.20 33.76
C PRO A 685 4.74 -12.95 32.97
N THR A 686 4.19 -12.80 31.77
CA THR A 686 4.40 -11.62 30.93
C THR A 686 3.12 -11.22 30.19
N LEU A 687 3.04 -9.94 29.76
CA LEU A 687 1.93 -9.48 28.94
C LEU A 687 1.87 -10.15 27.56
N SER A 688 3.00 -10.68 27.05
CA SER A 688 3.06 -11.35 25.75
C SER A 688 2.29 -12.69 25.71
N GLU A 689 1.99 -13.28 26.89
CA GLU A 689 1.15 -14.48 26.95
C GLU A 689 -0.28 -14.24 26.46
N ALA A 690 -0.77 -12.99 26.46
CA ALA A 690 -2.05 -12.63 25.85
C ALA A 690 -2.12 -13.07 24.38
N ASN A 691 -1.03 -12.97 23.62
CA ASN A 691 -0.97 -13.42 22.23
C ASN A 691 -1.11 -14.94 22.11
N LYS A 692 -0.44 -15.68 22.98
CA LYS A 692 -0.54 -17.14 23.06
C LYS A 692 -1.94 -17.59 23.46
N TYR A 693 -2.56 -16.92 24.45
CA TYR A 693 -3.90 -17.26 24.89
C TYR A 693 -4.96 -16.94 23.83
N ALA A 694 -4.84 -15.83 23.12
CA ALA A 694 -5.68 -15.54 21.97
C ALA A 694 -5.57 -16.63 20.88
N ALA A 695 -4.36 -17.13 20.61
CA ALA A 695 -4.14 -18.26 19.72
C ALA A 695 -4.75 -19.57 20.28
N GLY A 696 -4.73 -19.74 21.60
CA GLY A 696 -5.38 -20.84 22.32
C GLY A 696 -6.90 -20.82 22.19
N GLU A 697 -7.53 -19.64 22.33
CA GLU A 697 -8.98 -19.47 22.11
C GLU A 697 -9.37 -19.84 20.69
N TRP A 698 -8.60 -19.37 19.69
CA TRP A 698 -8.82 -19.75 18.30
C TRP A 698 -8.76 -21.28 18.14
N LYS A 699 -7.75 -21.93 18.71
CA LYS A 699 -7.57 -23.39 18.66
C LYS A 699 -8.74 -24.13 19.31
N ARG A 700 -9.22 -23.63 20.45
CA ARG A 700 -10.37 -24.19 21.18
C ARG A 700 -11.65 -24.10 20.34
N ALA A 701 -11.91 -22.94 19.71
CA ALA A 701 -13.07 -22.74 18.84
C ALA A 701 -13.05 -23.65 17.59
N HIS A 702 -11.85 -23.98 17.08
CA HIS A 702 -11.66 -24.79 15.87
C HIS A 702 -11.30 -26.25 16.14
N GLN A 703 -11.69 -26.80 17.32
CA GLN A 703 -11.42 -28.19 17.65
C GLN A 703 -12.15 -29.15 16.69
N PRO A 704 -11.47 -30.22 16.21
CA PRO A 704 -12.08 -31.22 15.34
C PRO A 704 -12.99 -32.15 16.17
N LYS A 705 -14.24 -31.76 16.36
CA LYS A 705 -15.23 -32.46 17.22
C LYS A 705 -15.28 -33.96 16.97
N ARG A 706 -15.34 -34.39 15.71
CA ARG A 706 -15.37 -35.81 15.34
C ARG A 706 -14.11 -36.57 15.77
N LEU A 707 -12.94 -35.97 15.62
CA LEU A 707 -11.67 -36.57 16.05
C LEU A 707 -11.64 -36.71 17.60
N LEU A 708 -12.11 -35.69 18.31
CA LEU A 708 -12.16 -35.71 19.78
C LEU A 708 -13.12 -36.82 20.31
N GLU A 709 -14.22 -37.10 19.61
CA GLU A 709 -15.10 -38.24 19.95
C GLU A 709 -14.36 -39.57 19.77
N TRP A 710 -13.54 -39.72 18.72
CA TRP A 710 -12.71 -40.91 18.56
C TRP A 710 -11.64 -41.01 19.65
N VAL A 711 -11.01 -39.92 20.00
CA VAL A 711 -10.03 -39.85 21.10
C VAL A 711 -10.67 -40.20 22.42
N ARG A 712 -11.92 -39.74 22.69
CA ARG A 712 -12.69 -40.11 23.86
C ARG A 712 -12.91 -41.64 23.93
N LYS A 713 -13.36 -42.25 22.82
CA LYS A 713 -13.55 -43.72 22.76
C LYS A 713 -12.24 -44.47 22.94
N TYR A 714 -11.13 -43.98 22.42
CA TYR A 714 -9.80 -44.53 22.63
C TYR A 714 -9.42 -44.49 24.13
N HIS A 715 -9.64 -43.38 24.80
CA HIS A 715 -9.37 -43.29 26.26
C HIS A 715 -10.30 -44.14 27.08
N GLU A 716 -11.57 -44.29 26.70
CA GLU A 716 -12.51 -45.23 27.35
C GLU A 716 -11.99 -46.66 27.21
N TRP A 717 -11.60 -47.09 26.03
CA TRP A 717 -11.02 -48.41 25.79
C TRP A 717 -9.70 -48.63 26.54
N LYS A 718 -8.84 -47.60 26.68
CA LYS A 718 -7.61 -47.73 27.45
C LYS A 718 -7.81 -47.88 28.97
N ARG A 719 -8.95 -47.51 29.48
CA ARG A 719 -9.30 -47.64 30.90
C ARG A 719 -9.99 -48.95 31.24
N THR A 720 -10.49 -49.70 30.27
CA THR A 720 -11.01 -51.04 30.38
C THR A 720 -9.92 -52.08 30.12
#